data_e025597b6682db289799ea4e2d29a5a5
#
_entry.id   e025597b6682db289799ea4e2d29a5a5
#
_cell.length_a   1.000
_cell.length_b   1.000
_cell.length_c   1.000
_cell.angle_alpha   90.00
_cell.angle_beta   90.00
_cell.angle_gamma   90.00
#
_symmetry.space_group_name_H-M   'P 1'
#
loop_
_entity.id
_entity.type
_entity.pdbx_description
1 polymer ?
#
loop_
_entity_poly.entity_id
_entity_poly.type
_entity_poly.pdbx_seq_one_letter_code
_entity_poly.pdbx_strand_id
1 'polypeptide(L)'
;MTSAEIREKYLKFFESKGCKRMPSSSLIPDDPSLLLTSAGMVQFKPYFLHQKELDPAYIGTTTVQKCVRTNDIDNIGDARHLSFFEMLGNFSFGCYFKQEMCAWAFEFSTEVLGLPKDKLYFTVFEDDDETIEIWKSLGVAEDHISRLGEDDNFWRAGPTGPCGPCSEIYFDQGPEVGCGSPDCKPGCDCDRFLEYWNCVFTQYDGQEDGTLAPLKTKNIDTGMGLERMAAIMQGVTNNYDTDVLRSLVGVGERLAGVEYGKDEAADLCLRIMADHSRSVTFMIADGILPSNEGRGYVLRRLLRRAVMKGHMLGLDKPFLNEYVDELVKLMGGVYPEIIDNRELIRGIILSEEERFGANLRQGRAFLSESLDKLEGTTLPGEQAFTLHDTYGFPVDITRELCEERGVVVDMEGFERCMEAQRDRARAANVKDAEAAWSTYGGIHAELLKELGATKFVGYQELSSQATVSALIADGERVSELQAGQTGEAVLDVTPFYAEMGGEVGDTGVIEAEGVKAQVVDTKAPEKGLVCHVVKVLEGTLSQGAAVTASVDADRRARVTRNHTATHILHAALRQVLGEHVSQAGSYVGPDRLRFDFTHFAAVTAEQLAQVERVANEFIMSATPTNIYETSLDAARESGVTALFGEKYGDQVRVVECGGFSRELCGGCHVANTAEIGIMKITSETSVGANVRRIEAVTSYGALDYINKVEAELKETAEELRVPLFDVSERTAANVKQLREFQKKAKQTKGIVSDDNITKLVGSAVKSAAGYPVVISRVKIADAGGLRNGWDVLSARMAEPGACVLIGEKDGKAVLMAAGTPEAVEAGFNAGAIIKAIAPCVQGGGGGKPAMAQAGGKNAAGIDDALEAARKMLL
;
A
#
# COMPACT_ATOMS: atom_id res chain seq x y z
N MET A 1 15.66 -0.41 38.53
CA MET A 1 14.50 0.53 38.32
C MET A 1 13.89 0.20 36.98
N THR A 2 12.57 0.14 36.89
CA THR A 2 11.87 -0.17 35.62
C THR A 2 11.85 1.06 34.69
N SER A 3 11.66 0.82 33.39
CA SER A 3 11.50 1.90 32.40
C SER A 3 10.33 2.84 32.76
N ALA A 4 9.22 2.29 33.26
CA ALA A 4 8.07 3.07 33.71
C ALA A 4 8.41 4.00 34.92
N GLU A 5 9.19 3.52 35.89
CA GLU A 5 9.63 4.33 37.03
C GLU A 5 10.60 5.43 36.61
N ILE A 6 11.53 5.17 35.69
CA ILE A 6 12.47 6.16 35.15
C ILE A 6 11.69 7.28 34.45
N ARG A 7 10.75 6.91 33.59
CA ARG A 7 9.89 7.85 32.85
C ARG A 7 9.14 8.80 33.80
N GLU A 8 8.48 8.26 34.79
CA GLU A 8 7.68 9.05 35.72
C GLU A 8 8.57 9.91 36.66
N LYS A 9 9.73 9.41 37.10
CA LYS A 9 10.70 10.20 37.90
C LYS A 9 11.22 11.39 37.10
N TYR A 10 11.56 11.22 35.83
CA TYR A 10 12.02 12.30 34.97
C TYR A 10 10.97 13.40 34.84
N LEU A 11 9.75 13.00 34.43
CA LEU A 11 8.66 13.96 34.26
C LEU A 11 8.35 14.73 35.54
N LYS A 12 8.24 14.05 36.71
CA LYS A 12 7.99 14.68 38.00
C LYS A 12 9.14 15.60 38.44
N PHE A 13 10.38 15.23 38.14
CA PHE A 13 11.53 16.07 38.47
C PHE A 13 11.44 17.40 37.75
N PHE A 14 11.23 17.42 36.44
CA PHE A 14 11.11 18.64 35.67
C PHE A 14 9.80 19.41 35.91
N GLU A 15 8.70 18.75 36.27
CA GLU A 15 7.50 19.42 36.80
C GLU A 15 7.84 20.18 38.09
N SER A 16 8.64 19.57 38.98
CA SER A 16 9.08 20.25 40.22
C SER A 16 9.97 21.46 39.98
N LYS A 17 10.65 21.50 38.82
CA LYS A 17 11.45 22.65 38.37
C LYS A 17 10.60 23.72 37.68
N GLY A 18 9.30 23.50 37.47
CA GLY A 18 8.38 24.45 36.86
C GLY A 18 8.12 24.22 35.37
N CYS A 19 8.52 23.06 34.80
CA CYS A 19 8.23 22.69 33.42
C CYS A 19 6.81 22.11 33.28
N LYS A 20 6.15 22.44 32.19
CA LYS A 20 4.86 21.86 31.82
C LYS A 20 5.05 20.48 31.22
N ARG A 21 4.38 19.45 31.76
CA ARG A 21 4.34 18.13 31.13
C ARG A 21 3.53 18.19 29.83
N MET A 22 4.13 17.78 28.72
CA MET A 22 3.49 17.69 27.41
C MET A 22 3.42 16.23 26.96
N PRO A 23 2.35 15.83 26.24
CA PRO A 23 2.25 14.48 25.68
C PRO A 23 3.30 14.25 24.59
N SER A 24 3.55 12.98 24.28
CA SER A 24 4.31 12.62 23.08
C SER A 24 3.55 13.07 21.84
N SER A 25 4.24 13.68 20.90
CA SER A 25 3.65 13.96 19.58
C SER A 25 3.64 12.69 18.72
N SER A 26 2.90 12.76 17.61
CA SER A 26 2.88 11.69 16.59
C SER A 26 4.28 11.46 15.99
N LEU A 27 4.52 10.24 15.54
CA LEU A 27 5.69 9.90 14.71
C LEU A 27 5.63 10.57 13.32
N ILE A 28 4.47 11.11 12.92
CA ILE A 28 4.30 11.94 11.74
C ILE A 28 4.50 13.39 12.17
N PRO A 29 5.66 14.01 11.89
CA PRO A 29 5.91 15.38 12.29
C PRO A 29 5.11 16.40 11.47
N ASP A 30 4.76 17.53 12.08
CA ASP A 30 4.19 18.69 11.36
C ASP A 30 5.23 19.38 10.47
N ASP A 31 6.51 19.14 10.71
CA ASP A 31 7.62 19.67 9.90
C ASP A 31 7.78 18.90 8.59
N PRO A 32 7.52 19.53 7.42
CA PRO A 32 7.58 18.85 6.12
C PRO A 32 9.01 18.46 5.71
N SER A 33 10.04 19.00 6.36
CA SER A 33 11.45 18.64 6.10
C SER A 33 11.83 17.28 6.71
N LEU A 34 11.03 16.77 7.66
CA LEU A 34 11.30 15.52 8.36
C LEU A 34 10.34 14.42 7.90
N LEU A 35 10.91 13.25 7.69
CA LEU A 35 10.12 12.07 7.32
C LEU A 35 9.38 11.49 8.53
N LEU A 36 10.08 11.39 9.66
CA LEU A 36 9.56 10.85 10.91
C LEU A 36 10.05 11.70 12.09
N THR A 37 9.34 11.66 13.20
CA THR A 37 9.78 12.32 14.45
C THR A 37 10.99 11.59 15.01
N SER A 38 12.16 12.20 14.90
CA SER A 38 13.46 11.61 15.26
C SER A 38 14.06 12.15 16.57
N ALA A 39 13.45 13.19 17.17
CA ALA A 39 13.92 13.81 18.41
C ALA A 39 12.77 14.47 19.17
N GLY A 40 12.97 14.66 20.50
CA GLY A 40 11.98 15.26 21.39
C GLY A 40 11.62 16.70 21.05
N MET A 41 12.57 17.44 20.50
CA MET A 41 12.41 18.86 20.18
C MET A 41 11.50 19.13 18.97
N VAL A 42 11.22 18.14 18.14
CA VAL A 42 10.50 18.35 16.85
C VAL A 42 9.16 19.04 17.06
N GLN A 43 8.37 18.63 18.06
CA GLN A 43 7.10 19.27 18.41
C GLN A 43 7.25 20.70 18.98
N PHE A 44 8.44 21.08 19.43
CA PHE A 44 8.72 22.37 20.05
C PHE A 44 9.42 23.37 19.12
N LYS A 45 9.72 22.99 17.88
CA LYS A 45 10.34 23.88 16.87
C LYS A 45 9.63 25.25 16.74
N PRO A 46 8.29 25.34 16.74
CA PRO A 46 7.58 26.62 16.73
C PRO A 46 7.86 27.51 17.95
N TYR A 47 8.12 26.94 19.12
CA TYR A 47 8.46 27.69 20.34
C TYR A 47 9.88 28.25 20.27
N PHE A 48 10.85 27.47 19.79
CA PHE A 48 12.23 27.91 19.58
C PHE A 48 12.32 29.07 18.57
N LEU A 49 11.44 29.06 17.57
CA LEU A 49 11.36 30.09 16.53
C LEU A 49 10.43 31.27 16.90
N HIS A 50 9.88 31.29 18.12
CA HIS A 50 8.91 32.30 18.57
C HIS A 50 7.64 32.42 17.72
N GLN A 51 7.24 31.36 17.06
CA GLN A 51 5.96 31.24 16.34
C GLN A 51 4.81 30.87 17.29
N LYS A 52 5.14 30.22 18.42
CA LYS A 52 4.24 29.93 19.54
C LYS A 52 4.88 30.39 20.84
N GLU A 53 4.04 30.81 21.80
CA GLU A 53 4.48 31.18 23.14
C GLU A 53 4.04 30.13 24.17
N LEU A 54 4.93 29.83 25.12
CA LEU A 54 4.58 29.00 26.27
C LEU A 54 3.74 29.82 27.27
N ASP A 55 2.78 29.16 27.90
CA ASP A 55 2.03 29.76 29.01
C ASP A 55 3.01 30.30 30.05
N PRO A 56 2.95 31.61 30.40
CA PRO A 56 3.88 32.26 31.35
C PRO A 56 3.94 31.67 32.75
N ALA A 57 2.98 30.80 33.10
CA ALA A 57 3.00 30.03 34.34
C ALA A 57 4.13 29.01 34.42
N TYR A 58 4.76 28.66 33.31
CA TYR A 58 5.79 27.63 33.17
C TYR A 58 7.09 28.22 32.63
N ILE A 59 8.21 27.67 33.07
CA ILE A 59 9.55 28.07 32.61
C ILE A 59 10.09 27.24 31.46
N GLY A 60 9.36 26.19 31.06
CA GLY A 60 9.75 25.28 30.03
C GLY A 60 8.75 24.13 29.88
N THR A 61 9.09 23.13 29.08
CA THR A 61 8.29 21.92 28.93
C THR A 61 9.12 20.68 29.24
N THR A 62 8.44 19.56 29.57
CA THR A 62 9.04 18.23 29.67
C THR A 62 8.13 17.19 29.00
N THR A 63 8.72 16.22 28.32
CA THR A 63 7.99 15.17 27.62
C THR A 63 8.79 13.87 27.56
N VAL A 64 8.09 12.78 27.32
CA VAL A 64 8.66 11.51 26.82
C VAL A 64 8.19 11.34 25.41
N GLN A 65 9.08 11.56 24.45
CA GLN A 65 8.76 11.53 23.02
C GLN A 65 9.12 10.19 22.41
N LYS A 66 8.14 9.55 21.79
CA LYS A 66 8.40 8.40 20.89
C LYS A 66 9.12 8.88 19.64
N CYS A 67 10.24 8.23 19.32
CA CYS A 67 11.11 8.57 18.19
C CYS A 67 11.37 7.35 17.31
N VAL A 68 11.51 7.59 16.01
CA VAL A 68 11.97 6.58 15.04
C VAL A 68 13.15 7.13 14.25
N ARG A 69 14.27 6.37 14.30
CA ARG A 69 15.48 6.62 13.49
C ARG A 69 15.80 5.39 12.66
N THR A 70 16.14 5.60 11.41
CA THR A 70 16.43 4.52 10.45
C THR A 70 17.75 4.69 9.71
N ASN A 71 18.54 5.72 10.07
CA ASN A 71 19.86 5.96 9.50
C ASN A 71 20.80 4.78 9.76
N ASP A 72 20.70 4.20 10.97
CA ASP A 72 21.54 3.11 11.45
C ASP A 72 20.84 1.74 11.43
N ILE A 73 19.89 1.55 10.50
CA ILE A 73 19.08 0.33 10.45
C ILE A 73 19.93 -0.94 10.31
N ASP A 74 21.08 -0.83 9.70
CA ASP A 74 22.02 -1.95 9.50
C ASP A 74 22.71 -2.36 10.81
N ASN A 75 22.83 -1.44 11.79
CA ASN A 75 23.41 -1.68 13.11
C ASN A 75 22.36 -2.22 14.10
N ILE A 76 21.06 -2.21 13.75
CA ILE A 76 20.00 -2.71 14.63
C ILE A 76 20.22 -4.18 14.95
N GLY A 77 20.26 -4.49 16.24
CA GLY A 77 20.55 -5.82 16.78
C GLY A 77 21.88 -5.87 17.54
N ASP A 78 22.72 -4.82 17.46
CA ASP A 78 23.84 -4.62 18.39
C ASP A 78 23.34 -4.26 19.81
N ALA A 79 24.22 -3.91 20.72
CA ALA A 79 23.87 -3.66 22.11
C ALA A 79 23.11 -2.35 22.36
N ARG A 80 23.20 -1.35 21.48
CA ARG A 80 22.80 0.04 21.75
C ARG A 80 21.91 0.70 20.71
N HIS A 81 21.90 0.26 19.45
CA HIS A 81 21.10 0.86 18.41
C HIS A 81 19.66 0.30 18.37
N LEU A 82 18.70 1.21 18.24
CA LEU A 82 17.27 0.92 18.20
C LEU A 82 16.61 1.75 17.12
N SER A 83 15.69 1.16 16.35
CA SER A 83 14.92 1.90 15.35
C SER A 83 13.78 2.72 15.98
N PHE A 84 13.21 2.26 17.09
CA PHE A 84 12.27 3.00 17.94
C PHE A 84 12.87 3.15 19.34
N PHE A 85 12.79 4.35 19.89
CA PHE A 85 13.20 4.61 21.27
C PHE A 85 12.38 5.74 21.87
N GLU A 86 12.39 5.84 23.19
CA GLU A 86 11.75 6.92 23.94
C GLU A 86 12.80 7.94 24.37
N MET A 87 12.62 9.20 23.96
CA MET A 87 13.48 10.32 24.34
C MET A 87 12.82 11.14 25.44
N LEU A 88 13.44 11.13 26.60
CA LEU A 88 13.08 11.96 27.73
C LEU A 88 13.69 13.34 27.50
N GLY A 89 12.88 14.38 27.43
CA GLY A 89 13.33 15.73 27.09
C GLY A 89 12.77 16.80 28.01
N ASN A 90 13.58 17.83 28.29
CA ASN A 90 13.15 19.08 28.85
C ASN A 90 13.66 20.25 28.01
N PHE A 91 12.83 21.26 27.84
CA PHE A 91 13.00 22.33 26.86
C PHE A 91 12.76 23.69 27.49
N SER A 92 13.65 24.64 27.21
CA SER A 92 13.52 26.05 27.64
C SER A 92 13.44 26.96 26.42
N PHE A 93 12.58 27.95 26.49
CA PHE A 93 12.38 28.95 25.44
C PHE A 93 12.74 30.33 25.98
N GLY A 94 14.04 30.50 26.43
CA GLY A 94 14.59 31.73 26.94
C GLY A 94 14.46 31.94 28.46
N CYS A 95 13.97 30.94 29.21
CA CYS A 95 13.76 31.06 30.65
C CYS A 95 14.94 30.58 31.51
N TYR A 96 15.57 29.46 31.11
CA TYR A 96 16.78 28.93 31.76
C TYR A 96 17.77 28.47 30.70
N PHE A 97 19.05 28.35 31.06
CA PHE A 97 20.11 28.01 30.14
C PHE A 97 21.13 27.04 30.76
N LYS A 98 22.41 27.11 30.36
CA LYS A 98 23.48 26.19 30.74
C LYS A 98 23.60 25.93 32.24
N GLN A 99 23.62 27.00 33.07
CA GLN A 99 23.85 26.91 34.50
C GLN A 99 22.80 26.04 35.20
N GLU A 100 21.54 26.33 34.96
CA GLU A 100 20.42 25.57 35.53
C GLU A 100 20.37 24.17 34.94
N MET A 101 20.54 24.03 33.62
CA MET A 101 20.41 22.74 32.93
C MET A 101 21.47 21.76 33.41
N CYS A 102 22.74 22.15 33.44
CA CYS A 102 23.82 21.27 33.89
C CYS A 102 23.63 20.89 35.38
N ALA A 103 23.20 21.85 36.21
CA ALA A 103 22.93 21.58 37.61
C ALA A 103 21.79 20.57 37.79
N TRP A 104 20.69 20.71 37.04
CA TRP A 104 19.56 19.78 37.10
C TRP A 104 19.89 18.41 36.52
N ALA A 105 20.68 18.35 35.44
CA ALA A 105 21.12 17.08 34.88
C ALA A 105 22.02 16.31 35.88
N PHE A 106 22.91 17.01 36.56
CA PHE A 106 23.75 16.43 37.61
C PHE A 106 22.96 15.97 38.82
N GLU A 107 22.02 16.80 39.31
CA GLU A 107 21.11 16.50 40.41
C GLU A 107 20.25 15.27 40.07
N PHE A 108 19.65 15.25 38.91
CA PHE A 108 18.82 14.12 38.47
C PHE A 108 19.63 12.82 38.43
N SER A 109 20.81 12.87 37.81
CA SER A 109 21.66 11.68 37.66
C SER A 109 22.16 11.16 39.00
N THR A 110 22.65 12.05 39.90
CA THR A 110 23.34 11.64 41.12
C THR A 110 22.42 11.49 42.34
N GLU A 111 21.37 12.31 42.47
CA GLU A 111 20.49 12.33 43.64
C GLU A 111 19.16 11.60 43.39
N VAL A 112 18.55 11.76 42.18
CA VAL A 112 17.25 11.14 41.87
C VAL A 112 17.43 9.71 41.37
N LEU A 113 18.38 9.47 40.46
CA LEU A 113 18.72 8.15 39.97
C LEU A 113 19.75 7.42 40.83
N GLY A 114 20.60 8.17 41.58
CA GLY A 114 21.61 7.61 42.49
C GLY A 114 22.82 7.03 41.76
N LEU A 115 23.17 7.55 40.56
CA LEU A 115 24.33 7.10 39.83
C LEU A 115 25.63 7.51 40.55
N PRO A 116 26.65 6.62 40.60
CA PRO A 116 27.95 6.93 41.20
C PRO A 116 28.66 8.06 40.42
N LYS A 117 29.09 9.11 41.12
CA LYS A 117 29.72 10.29 40.49
C LYS A 117 31.03 9.97 39.79
N ASP A 118 31.76 8.98 40.27
CA ASP A 118 33.02 8.49 39.71
C ASP A 118 32.86 7.68 38.41
N LYS A 119 31.62 7.34 38.07
CA LYS A 119 31.29 6.69 36.79
C LYS A 119 30.69 7.64 35.75
N LEU A 120 30.49 8.90 36.09
CA LEU A 120 29.94 9.91 35.19
C LEU A 120 31.06 10.66 34.46
N TYR A 121 30.99 10.70 33.14
CA TYR A 121 31.88 11.43 32.27
C TYR A 121 31.09 12.41 31.43
N PHE A 122 31.71 13.52 31.04
CA PHE A 122 31.06 14.62 30.35
C PHE A 122 31.86 15.00 29.10
N THR A 123 31.16 15.28 28.01
CA THR A 123 31.80 15.93 26.87
C THR A 123 31.25 17.33 26.68
N VAL A 124 32.04 18.18 26.08
CA VAL A 124 31.67 19.56 25.77
C VAL A 124 32.21 19.93 24.39
N PHE A 125 31.54 20.86 23.71
CA PHE A 125 32.04 21.40 22.45
C PHE A 125 33.41 22.07 22.68
N GLU A 126 34.34 21.89 21.75
CA GLU A 126 35.77 22.26 21.89
C GLU A 126 36.01 23.71 22.35
N ASP A 127 35.14 24.65 21.98
CA ASP A 127 35.24 26.07 22.30
C ASP A 127 34.34 26.49 23.50
N ASP A 128 33.68 25.54 24.18
CA ASP A 128 32.74 25.86 25.26
C ASP A 128 33.34 25.78 26.64
N ASP A 129 34.21 26.76 26.95
CA ASP A 129 34.84 26.90 28.26
C ASP A 129 33.85 27.17 29.39
N GLU A 130 32.73 27.86 29.10
CA GLU A 130 31.69 28.16 30.07
C GLU A 130 31.07 26.88 30.65
N THR A 131 30.77 25.92 29.82
CA THR A 131 30.17 24.64 30.24
C THR A 131 31.16 23.80 31.06
N ILE A 132 32.47 23.85 30.77
CA ILE A 132 33.49 23.18 31.59
C ILE A 132 33.51 23.73 32.96
N GLU A 133 33.53 25.05 33.11
CA GLU A 133 33.56 25.71 34.44
C GLU A 133 32.28 25.41 35.23
N ILE A 134 31.13 25.30 34.57
CA ILE A 134 29.88 24.89 35.22
C ILE A 134 30.03 23.46 35.77
N TRP A 135 30.47 22.48 34.97
CA TRP A 135 30.67 21.11 35.43
C TRP A 135 31.65 21.01 36.60
N LYS A 136 32.78 21.71 36.53
CA LYS A 136 33.75 21.78 37.62
C LYS A 136 33.14 22.36 38.90
N SER A 137 32.31 23.39 38.80
CA SER A 137 31.63 24.01 39.94
C SER A 137 30.63 23.06 40.63
N LEU A 138 30.09 22.07 39.89
CA LEU A 138 29.21 21.01 40.40
C LEU A 138 29.99 19.84 41.02
N GLY A 139 31.33 19.89 40.97
CA GLY A 139 32.23 18.90 41.57
C GLY A 139 32.62 17.76 40.61
N VAL A 140 32.46 17.93 39.30
CA VAL A 140 33.00 17.01 38.30
C VAL A 140 34.51 17.18 38.21
N ALA A 141 35.26 16.09 38.26
CA ALA A 141 36.73 16.09 38.13
C ALA A 141 37.14 16.45 36.69
N GLU A 142 38.25 17.14 36.51
CA GLU A 142 38.69 17.65 35.21
C GLU A 142 39.01 16.54 34.22
N ASP A 143 39.49 15.41 34.71
CA ASP A 143 39.80 14.20 33.91
C ASP A 143 38.53 13.42 33.49
N HIS A 144 37.36 13.80 34.00
CA HIS A 144 36.07 13.30 33.56
C HIS A 144 35.40 14.20 32.51
N ILE A 145 36.03 15.28 32.05
CA ILE A 145 35.52 16.21 31.04
C ILE A 145 36.41 16.13 29.79
N SER A 146 35.79 15.80 28.67
CA SER A 146 36.47 15.72 27.35
C SER A 146 35.91 16.78 26.40
N ARG A 147 36.82 17.39 25.58
CA ARG A 147 36.42 18.29 24.50
C ARG A 147 36.29 17.49 23.20
N LEU A 148 35.18 17.66 22.51
CA LEU A 148 34.96 17.03 21.18
C LEU A 148 34.55 18.11 20.17
N GLY A 149 34.69 17.79 18.89
CA GLY A 149 34.45 18.70 17.78
C GLY A 149 32.97 18.80 17.36
N GLU A 150 32.78 19.38 16.17
CA GLU A 150 31.45 19.64 15.61
C GLU A 150 30.67 18.34 15.32
N ASP A 151 31.36 17.27 14.96
CA ASP A 151 30.73 15.98 14.63
C ASP A 151 30.07 15.32 15.85
N ASP A 152 30.61 15.57 17.06
CA ASP A 152 30.12 14.95 18.29
C ASP A 152 29.31 15.93 19.17
N ASN A 153 29.84 17.15 19.40
CA ASN A 153 29.27 18.09 20.38
C ASN A 153 28.63 19.34 19.76
N PHE A 154 28.11 19.26 18.52
CA PHE A 154 27.27 20.30 17.93
C PHE A 154 26.02 19.68 17.28
N TRP A 155 24.85 19.91 17.86
CA TRP A 155 23.61 19.30 17.41
C TRP A 155 22.79 20.21 16.49
N ARG A 156 22.18 19.61 15.45
CA ARG A 156 21.33 20.29 14.45
C ARG A 156 19.99 19.56 14.28
N ALA A 157 18.89 20.31 14.28
CA ALA A 157 17.53 19.77 14.09
C ALA A 157 17.21 19.31 12.65
N GLY A 158 18.18 19.34 11.76
CA GLY A 158 18.08 19.02 10.34
C GLY A 158 19.00 19.93 9.51
N PRO A 159 18.83 20.00 8.19
CA PRO A 159 19.63 20.89 7.34
C PRO A 159 19.47 22.36 7.70
N THR A 160 18.29 22.73 8.20
CA THR A 160 17.93 24.10 8.63
C THR A 160 17.19 24.04 9.94
N GLY A 161 17.29 25.11 10.73
CA GLY A 161 16.55 25.31 11.98
C GLY A 161 17.41 25.38 13.23
N PRO A 162 16.78 25.30 14.41
CA PRO A 162 17.46 25.49 15.69
C PRO A 162 18.64 24.53 15.90
N CYS A 163 19.79 25.07 16.30
CA CYS A 163 21.02 24.31 16.53
C CYS A 163 21.92 24.99 17.55
N GLY A 164 22.94 24.24 18.02
CA GLY A 164 23.93 24.79 18.95
C GLY A 164 24.89 23.75 19.50
N PRO A 165 25.94 24.19 20.22
CA PRO A 165 26.87 23.31 20.93
C PRO A 165 26.12 22.51 21.98
N CYS A 166 26.62 21.33 22.29
CA CYS A 166 26.03 20.48 23.33
C CYS A 166 27.06 19.92 24.30
N SER A 167 26.54 19.41 25.41
CA SER A 167 27.29 18.65 26.38
C SER A 167 26.59 17.32 26.61
N GLU A 168 27.32 16.25 26.45
CA GLU A 168 26.78 14.91 26.63
C GLU A 168 27.23 14.29 27.92
N ILE A 169 26.39 13.45 28.49
CA ILE A 169 26.68 12.77 29.75
C ILE A 169 26.76 11.28 29.49
N TYR A 170 27.89 10.71 29.89
CA TYR A 170 28.23 9.31 29.68
C TYR A 170 28.31 8.56 30.99
N PHE A 171 28.02 7.28 30.97
CA PHE A 171 28.23 6.35 32.08
C PHE A 171 29.32 5.36 31.72
N ASP A 172 30.38 5.25 32.58
CA ASP A 172 31.42 4.23 32.44
C ASP A 172 30.89 2.87 32.88
N GLN A 173 30.61 1.99 31.94
CA GLN A 173 30.13 0.64 32.17
C GLN A 173 31.20 -0.32 32.67
N GLY A 174 32.46 0.10 32.62
CA GLY A 174 33.62 -0.66 33.07
C GLY A 174 34.57 -1.07 31.92
N PRO A 175 35.83 -1.34 32.22
CA PRO A 175 36.84 -1.68 31.24
C PRO A 175 36.57 -3.02 30.51
N GLU A 176 35.77 -3.90 31.09
CA GLU A 176 35.42 -5.22 30.54
C GLU A 176 34.55 -5.16 29.29
N VAL A 177 33.80 -4.07 29.09
CA VAL A 177 33.00 -3.82 27.87
C VAL A 177 33.69 -2.88 26.89
N GLY A 178 34.90 -2.39 27.24
CA GLY A 178 35.67 -1.46 26.44
C GLY A 178 36.56 -2.11 25.37
N CYS A 179 37.16 -1.27 24.51
CA CYS A 179 38.12 -1.70 23.47
C CYS A 179 39.47 -2.18 24.00
N GLY A 180 39.69 -2.10 25.32
CA GLY A 180 40.99 -2.44 25.95
C GLY A 180 42.13 -1.44 25.73
N SER A 181 41.88 -0.33 25.02
CA SER A 181 42.88 0.74 24.85
C SER A 181 43.10 1.51 26.15
N PRO A 182 44.34 1.85 26.54
CA PRO A 182 44.62 2.70 27.67
C PRO A 182 44.10 4.14 27.49
N ASP A 183 43.92 4.58 26.24
CA ASP A 183 43.42 5.90 25.86
C ASP A 183 41.88 5.93 25.65
N CYS A 184 41.16 4.87 26.07
CA CYS A 184 39.72 4.78 25.96
C CYS A 184 39.04 5.85 26.82
N LYS A 185 38.27 6.73 26.16
CA LYS A 185 37.58 7.87 26.79
C LYS A 185 36.24 8.11 26.06
N PRO A 186 35.34 9.00 26.58
CA PRO A 186 34.16 9.45 25.81
C PRO A 186 34.53 9.92 24.40
N GLY A 187 33.71 9.54 23.41
CA GLY A 187 34.00 9.69 21.97
C GLY A 187 34.73 8.49 21.36
N CYS A 188 35.04 7.44 22.13
CA CYS A 188 35.48 6.16 21.58
C CYS A 188 34.30 5.34 21.07
N ASP A 189 34.45 4.70 19.92
CA ASP A 189 33.39 3.86 19.31
C ASP A 189 33.03 2.57 20.07
N CYS A 190 33.73 2.29 21.17
CA CYS A 190 33.45 1.12 22.01
C CYS A 190 32.28 1.36 22.99
N ASP A 191 31.77 0.27 23.57
CA ASP A 191 30.61 0.30 24.45
C ASP A 191 30.90 0.71 25.90
N ARG A 192 32.14 1.01 26.27
CA ARG A 192 32.51 1.34 27.65
C ARG A 192 31.81 2.60 28.17
N PHE A 193 31.90 3.70 27.42
CA PHE A 193 31.29 4.98 27.78
C PHE A 193 29.95 5.11 27.04
N LEU A 194 28.87 4.76 27.73
CA LEU A 194 27.54 4.85 27.19
C LEU A 194 26.99 6.27 27.36
N GLU A 195 26.86 7.03 26.26
CA GLU A 195 26.13 8.28 26.20
C GLU A 195 24.65 8.01 26.50
N TYR A 196 24.11 8.64 27.56
CA TYR A 196 22.70 8.48 27.92
C TYR A 196 21.91 9.78 27.86
N TRP A 197 22.57 10.95 27.94
CA TRP A 197 21.89 12.24 27.96
C TRP A 197 22.67 13.28 27.16
N ASN A 198 22.02 13.94 26.20
CA ASN A 198 22.58 15.07 25.47
C ASN A 198 21.84 16.36 25.87
N CYS A 199 22.60 17.40 26.29
CA CYS A 199 22.12 18.72 26.66
C CYS A 199 22.54 19.72 25.60
N VAL A 200 21.63 20.11 24.71
CA VAL A 200 21.87 21.04 23.59
C VAL A 200 21.59 22.47 24.02
N PHE A 201 22.54 23.35 23.82
CA PHE A 201 22.49 24.79 24.11
C PHE A 201 22.09 25.51 22.82
N THR A 202 20.81 25.46 22.50
CA THR A 202 20.26 25.95 21.23
C THR A 202 20.26 27.48 21.21
N GLN A 203 21.16 28.03 20.42
CA GLN A 203 21.36 29.48 20.33
C GLN A 203 21.48 30.01 18.91
N TYR A 204 21.45 29.13 17.89
CA TYR A 204 21.54 29.47 16.47
C TYR A 204 20.37 28.86 15.69
N ASP A 205 20.06 29.53 14.57
CA ASP A 205 19.17 29.05 13.52
C ASP A 205 20.03 28.78 12.26
N GLY A 206 20.20 27.51 11.90
CA GLY A 206 20.93 27.08 10.70
C GLY A 206 20.15 27.42 9.45
N GLN A 207 20.82 28.10 8.49
CA GLN A 207 20.24 28.53 7.22
C GLN A 207 20.60 27.57 6.09
N GLU A 208 19.87 27.63 4.95
CA GLU A 208 20.11 26.78 3.78
C GLU A 208 21.52 26.94 3.17
N ASP A 209 22.14 28.12 3.33
CA ASP A 209 23.51 28.42 2.88
C ASP A 209 24.61 27.93 3.84
N GLY A 210 24.22 27.25 4.95
CA GLY A 210 25.12 26.75 5.99
C GLY A 210 25.52 27.79 7.05
N THR A 211 25.04 29.03 6.95
CA THR A 211 25.30 30.06 7.97
C THR A 211 24.48 29.84 9.24
N LEU A 212 25.02 30.30 10.38
CA LEU A 212 24.37 30.21 11.70
C LEU A 212 23.89 31.60 12.11
N ALA A 213 22.58 31.84 12.06
CA ALA A 213 21.98 33.08 12.54
C ALA A 213 21.67 32.96 14.05
N PRO A 214 22.03 33.94 14.91
CA PRO A 214 21.69 33.90 16.32
C PRO A 214 20.17 33.91 16.54
N LEU A 215 19.65 33.01 17.37
CA LEU A 215 18.27 33.03 17.83
C LEU A 215 18.03 34.26 18.76
N LYS A 216 16.78 34.69 18.84
CA LYS A 216 16.37 35.83 19.70
C LYS A 216 16.63 35.55 21.18
N THR A 217 16.49 34.29 21.59
CA THR A 217 16.72 33.82 22.95
C THR A 217 17.65 32.61 22.92
N LYS A 218 18.37 32.42 24.03
CA LYS A 218 19.13 31.20 24.29
C LYS A 218 18.16 30.17 24.86
N ASN A 219 18.16 28.99 24.29
CA ASN A 219 17.18 27.95 24.57
C ASN A 219 17.88 26.66 25.02
N ILE A 220 17.13 25.77 25.63
CA ILE A 220 17.58 24.43 26.00
C ILE A 220 16.74 23.39 25.23
N ASP A 221 17.44 22.47 24.66
CA ASP A 221 16.90 21.23 24.10
C ASP A 221 17.67 20.07 24.75
N THR A 222 16.99 19.06 25.29
CA THR A 222 17.69 17.90 25.82
C THR A 222 17.04 16.60 25.40
N GLY A 223 17.87 15.55 25.29
CA GLY A 223 17.43 14.20 24.99
C GLY A 223 18.17 13.17 25.82
N MET A 224 17.46 12.52 26.75
CA MET A 224 17.94 11.36 27.48
C MET A 224 17.26 10.11 26.93
N GLY A 225 18.05 9.13 26.47
CA GLY A 225 17.51 7.85 25.97
C GLY A 225 16.98 7.01 27.12
N LEU A 226 15.66 6.71 27.11
CA LEU A 226 15.03 5.90 28.15
C LEU A 226 15.65 4.50 28.21
N GLU A 227 15.83 3.84 27.07
CA GLU A 227 16.37 2.48 27.01
C GLU A 227 17.82 2.42 27.50
N ARG A 228 18.65 3.41 27.14
CA ARG A 228 20.03 3.53 27.63
C ARG A 228 20.05 3.73 29.15
N MET A 229 19.20 4.63 29.66
CA MET A 229 19.09 4.84 31.11
C MET A 229 18.54 3.60 31.82
N ALA A 230 17.58 2.88 31.21
CA ALA A 230 17.08 1.64 31.76
C ALA A 230 18.17 0.57 31.85
N ALA A 231 19.04 0.46 30.82
CA ALA A 231 20.17 -0.47 30.84
C ALA A 231 21.12 -0.16 32.01
N ILE A 232 21.48 1.10 32.21
CA ILE A 232 22.32 1.54 33.36
C ILE A 232 21.64 1.21 34.69
N MET A 233 20.37 1.55 34.86
CA MET A 233 19.65 1.38 36.13
C MET A 233 19.30 -0.09 36.46
N GLN A 234 19.26 -0.95 35.43
CA GLN A 234 19.03 -2.39 35.60
C GLN A 234 20.33 -3.20 35.63
N GLY A 235 21.49 -2.52 35.42
CA GLY A 235 22.82 -3.12 35.52
C GLY A 235 23.12 -4.09 34.37
N VAL A 236 22.56 -3.81 33.17
CA VAL A 236 22.82 -4.58 31.95
C VAL A 236 23.58 -3.72 30.93
N THR A 237 24.34 -4.35 30.06
CA THR A 237 25.18 -3.68 29.07
C THR A 237 24.57 -3.66 27.65
N ASN A 238 23.39 -4.27 27.52
CA ASN A 238 22.66 -4.39 26.26
C ASN A 238 21.23 -3.87 26.46
N ASN A 239 20.76 -2.97 25.60
CA ASN A 239 19.40 -2.43 25.64
C ASN A 239 18.32 -3.53 25.55
N TYR A 240 18.61 -4.63 24.84
CA TYR A 240 17.66 -5.75 24.69
C TYR A 240 17.50 -6.60 25.96
N ASP A 241 18.33 -6.39 26.98
CA ASP A 241 18.21 -7.05 28.28
C ASP A 241 17.39 -6.23 29.27
N THR A 242 16.93 -5.02 28.88
CA THR A 242 16.06 -4.18 29.69
C THR A 242 14.64 -4.72 29.76
N ASP A 243 13.88 -4.32 30.79
CA ASP A 243 12.54 -4.86 31.09
C ASP A 243 11.58 -4.90 29.90
N VAL A 244 11.49 -3.86 29.08
CA VAL A 244 10.60 -3.78 27.92
C VAL A 244 11.11 -4.66 26.78
N LEU A 245 12.36 -4.47 26.38
CA LEU A 245 12.92 -5.17 25.22
C LEU A 245 13.14 -6.65 25.49
N ARG A 246 13.56 -7.02 26.69
CA ARG A 246 13.73 -8.44 27.08
C ARG A 246 12.40 -9.21 27.06
N SER A 247 11.30 -8.54 27.44
CA SER A 247 9.96 -9.14 27.29
C SER A 247 9.63 -9.42 25.83
N LEU A 248 9.96 -8.49 24.92
CA LEU A 248 9.74 -8.69 23.46
C LEU A 248 10.65 -9.78 22.88
N VAL A 249 11.94 -9.82 23.28
CA VAL A 249 12.84 -10.95 22.94
C VAL A 249 12.24 -12.27 23.39
N GLY A 250 11.64 -12.31 24.61
CA GLY A 250 10.94 -13.48 25.15
C GLY A 250 9.73 -13.94 24.33
N VAL A 251 9.07 -13.04 23.60
CA VAL A 251 8.04 -13.45 22.63
C VAL A 251 8.67 -14.28 21.51
N GLY A 252 9.79 -13.83 20.95
CA GLY A 252 10.51 -14.55 19.90
C GLY A 252 11.05 -15.90 20.35
N GLU A 253 11.65 -15.97 21.55
CA GLU A 253 12.10 -17.23 22.15
C GLU A 253 10.98 -18.27 22.23
N ARG A 254 9.83 -17.85 22.76
CA ARG A 254 8.65 -18.73 22.88
C ARG A 254 8.15 -19.22 21.53
N LEU A 255 8.09 -18.34 20.54
CA LEU A 255 7.59 -18.67 19.21
C LEU A 255 8.52 -19.59 18.44
N ALA A 256 9.83 -19.29 18.46
CA ALA A 256 10.83 -20.06 17.72
C ALA A 256 11.34 -21.30 18.47
N GLY A 257 11.09 -21.38 19.79
CA GLY A 257 11.60 -22.48 20.61
C GLY A 257 13.12 -22.44 20.81
N VAL A 258 13.72 -21.24 20.75
CA VAL A 258 15.16 -21.00 20.98
C VAL A 258 15.37 -20.26 22.30
N GLU A 259 16.57 -20.37 22.88
CA GLU A 259 16.95 -19.70 24.12
C GLU A 259 17.93 -18.57 23.80
N TYR A 260 17.62 -17.35 24.23
CA TYR A 260 18.46 -16.16 24.08
C TYR A 260 19.76 -16.29 24.88
N GLY A 261 20.87 -15.87 24.29
CA GLY A 261 22.22 -15.97 24.89
C GLY A 261 22.90 -17.31 24.62
N LYS A 262 22.39 -18.18 23.75
CA LYS A 262 22.98 -19.47 23.39
C LYS A 262 23.59 -19.49 21.99
N ASP A 263 23.05 -18.73 21.05
CA ASP A 263 23.48 -18.68 19.67
C ASP A 263 23.38 -17.22 19.19
N GLU A 264 24.54 -16.64 18.85
CA GLU A 264 24.63 -15.22 18.46
C GLU A 264 23.78 -14.89 17.22
N ALA A 265 23.68 -15.80 16.25
CA ALA A 265 22.86 -15.60 15.06
C ALA A 265 21.37 -15.63 15.40
N ALA A 266 20.93 -16.51 16.29
CA ALA A 266 19.58 -16.54 16.80
C ALA A 266 19.27 -15.30 17.64
N ASP A 267 20.20 -14.87 18.49
CA ASP A 267 20.09 -13.68 19.33
C ASP A 267 19.91 -12.41 18.49
N LEU A 268 20.70 -12.27 17.42
CA LEU A 268 20.55 -11.18 16.45
C LEU A 268 19.15 -11.15 15.82
N CYS A 269 18.63 -12.31 15.41
CA CYS A 269 17.28 -12.42 14.85
C CYS A 269 16.22 -11.99 15.88
N LEU A 270 16.33 -12.46 17.12
CA LEU A 270 15.40 -12.14 18.20
C LEU A 270 15.39 -10.65 18.55
N ARG A 271 16.57 -10.01 18.59
CA ARG A 271 16.73 -8.56 18.84
C ARG A 271 16.08 -7.73 17.74
N ILE A 272 16.36 -8.06 16.47
CA ILE A 272 15.76 -7.36 15.32
C ILE A 272 14.24 -7.53 15.30
N MET A 273 13.71 -8.72 15.57
CA MET A 273 12.28 -8.95 15.66
C MET A 273 11.64 -8.11 16.77
N ALA A 274 12.26 -8.03 17.95
CA ALA A 274 11.78 -7.24 19.08
C ALA A 274 11.75 -5.74 18.76
N ASP A 275 12.84 -5.18 18.24
CA ASP A 275 12.96 -3.77 17.88
C ASP A 275 11.98 -3.39 16.77
N HIS A 276 12.00 -4.11 15.67
CA HIS A 276 11.18 -3.75 14.50
C HIS A 276 9.68 -3.94 14.76
N SER A 277 9.28 -4.94 15.54
CA SER A 277 7.87 -5.10 15.92
C SER A 277 7.37 -3.93 16.75
N ARG A 278 8.22 -3.37 17.64
CA ARG A 278 7.91 -2.16 18.40
C ARG A 278 7.75 -0.96 17.47
N SER A 279 8.70 -0.72 16.61
CA SER A 279 8.67 0.38 15.62
C SER A 279 7.42 0.32 14.74
N VAL A 280 7.15 -0.84 14.14
CA VAL A 280 6.00 -1.08 13.25
C VAL A 280 4.68 -0.83 13.99
N THR A 281 4.54 -1.33 15.22
CA THR A 281 3.33 -1.14 16.03
C THR A 281 3.02 0.33 16.26
N PHE A 282 4.01 1.13 16.69
CA PHE A 282 3.82 2.55 16.94
C PHE A 282 3.64 3.38 15.67
N MET A 283 4.34 3.03 14.58
CA MET A 283 4.15 3.71 13.30
C MET A 283 2.72 3.51 12.78
N ILE A 284 2.17 2.30 12.87
CA ILE A 284 0.78 2.04 12.47
C ILE A 284 -0.21 2.72 13.41
N ALA A 285 0.04 2.70 14.73
CA ALA A 285 -0.81 3.39 15.71
C ALA A 285 -0.96 4.88 15.40
N ASP A 286 0.10 5.51 14.89
CA ASP A 286 0.13 6.92 14.48
C ASP A 286 -0.40 7.15 13.03
N GLY A 287 -0.94 6.12 12.37
CA GLY A 287 -1.61 6.24 11.08
C GLY A 287 -0.71 6.01 9.85
N ILE A 288 0.53 5.55 10.03
CA ILE A 288 1.39 5.20 8.89
C ILE A 288 1.00 3.82 8.36
N LEU A 289 0.77 3.74 7.05
CA LEU A 289 0.44 2.49 6.36
C LEU A 289 1.59 2.02 5.46
N PRO A 290 1.80 0.70 5.31
CA PRO A 290 2.84 0.18 4.42
C PRO A 290 2.63 0.66 2.98
N SER A 291 3.63 1.30 2.38
CA SER A 291 3.61 1.78 0.99
C SER A 291 4.96 1.54 0.29
N ASN A 292 5.08 1.96 -0.97
CA ASN A 292 6.33 1.86 -1.73
C ASN A 292 7.24 3.08 -1.58
N GLU A 293 6.75 4.16 -0.98
CA GLU A 293 7.44 5.43 -0.88
C GLU A 293 7.28 6.06 0.51
N GLY A 294 8.16 6.99 0.84
CA GLY A 294 8.08 7.81 2.04
C GLY A 294 8.03 7.01 3.35
N ARG A 295 7.22 7.46 4.30
CA ARG A 295 7.07 6.85 5.64
C ARG A 295 6.60 5.40 5.58
N GLY A 296 5.68 5.10 4.67
CA GLY A 296 5.14 3.75 4.51
C GLY A 296 6.17 2.76 3.96
N TYR A 297 7.15 3.21 3.18
CA TYR A 297 8.27 2.38 2.75
C TYR A 297 9.15 2.00 3.94
N VAL A 298 9.44 2.95 4.82
CA VAL A 298 10.20 2.68 6.06
C VAL A 298 9.49 1.62 6.90
N LEU A 299 8.20 1.81 7.16
CA LEU A 299 7.38 0.83 7.87
C LEU A 299 7.46 -0.55 7.24
N ARG A 300 7.25 -0.64 5.92
CA ARG A 300 7.29 -1.90 5.17
C ARG A 300 8.66 -2.56 5.24
N ARG A 301 9.74 -1.78 5.16
CA ARG A 301 11.12 -2.27 5.27
C ARG A 301 11.36 -2.94 6.64
N LEU A 302 11.00 -2.27 7.74
CA LEU A 302 11.14 -2.79 9.10
C LEU A 302 10.30 -4.07 9.29
N LEU A 303 9.03 -4.04 8.87
CA LEU A 303 8.14 -5.20 8.97
C LEU A 303 8.69 -6.41 8.22
N ARG A 304 9.12 -6.23 6.97
CA ARG A 304 9.67 -7.32 6.16
C ARG A 304 10.98 -7.87 6.70
N ARG A 305 11.83 -7.00 7.28
CA ARG A 305 13.07 -7.42 7.94
C ARG A 305 12.77 -8.28 9.17
N ALA A 306 11.78 -7.89 10.00
CA ALA A 306 11.32 -8.70 11.12
C ALA A 306 10.77 -10.06 10.69
N VAL A 307 9.91 -10.10 9.65
CA VAL A 307 9.39 -11.35 9.07
C VAL A 307 10.52 -12.26 8.58
N MET A 308 11.49 -11.68 7.88
CA MET A 308 12.65 -12.44 7.38
C MET A 308 13.44 -13.08 8.51
N LYS A 309 13.73 -12.33 9.59
CA LYS A 309 14.47 -12.86 10.75
C LYS A 309 13.68 -13.97 11.46
N GLY A 310 12.35 -13.84 11.54
CA GLY A 310 11.50 -14.93 12.02
C GLY A 310 11.58 -16.19 11.17
N HIS A 311 11.55 -16.04 9.85
CA HIS A 311 11.74 -17.17 8.94
C HIS A 311 13.13 -17.83 9.04
N MET A 312 14.18 -17.08 9.39
CA MET A 312 15.51 -17.64 9.66
C MET A 312 15.49 -18.52 10.92
N LEU A 313 14.63 -18.21 11.88
CA LEU A 313 14.37 -19.01 13.09
C LEU A 313 13.31 -20.12 12.88
N GLY A 314 12.83 -20.34 11.65
CA GLY A 314 11.87 -21.40 11.32
C GLY A 314 10.39 -21.04 11.54
N LEU A 315 10.06 -19.77 11.67
CA LEU A 315 8.67 -19.31 11.80
C LEU A 315 8.01 -19.18 10.43
N ASP A 316 7.33 -20.21 9.95
CA ASP A 316 6.71 -20.24 8.61
C ASP A 316 5.28 -19.65 8.55
N LYS A 317 4.67 -19.37 9.69
CA LYS A 317 3.33 -18.78 9.82
C LYS A 317 3.42 -17.35 10.31
N PRO A 318 2.43 -16.48 10.05
CA PRO A 318 2.36 -15.14 10.63
C PRO A 318 2.50 -15.18 12.16
N PHE A 319 3.35 -14.32 12.71
CA PHE A 319 3.73 -14.32 14.13
C PHE A 319 3.83 -12.94 14.78
N LEU A 320 3.98 -11.87 13.99
CA LEU A 320 4.23 -10.53 14.52
C LEU A 320 3.09 -10.00 15.41
N ASN A 321 1.87 -10.49 15.22
CA ASN A 321 0.73 -10.12 16.07
C ASN A 321 0.92 -10.45 17.56
N GLU A 322 1.74 -11.46 17.89
CA GLU A 322 2.08 -11.78 19.28
C GLU A 322 2.88 -10.67 19.96
N TYR A 323 3.73 -9.96 19.20
CA TYR A 323 4.48 -8.80 19.68
C TYR A 323 3.57 -7.60 19.93
N VAL A 324 2.56 -7.38 19.09
CA VAL A 324 1.56 -6.31 19.30
C VAL A 324 0.85 -6.51 20.64
N ASP A 325 0.42 -7.73 20.93
CA ASP A 325 -0.28 -8.06 22.16
C ASP A 325 0.59 -7.85 23.40
N GLU A 326 1.88 -8.17 23.32
CA GLU A 326 2.83 -7.92 24.39
C GLU A 326 3.10 -6.41 24.58
N LEU A 327 3.27 -5.65 23.48
CA LEU A 327 3.46 -4.21 23.51
C LEU A 327 2.27 -3.47 24.13
N VAL A 328 1.06 -3.87 23.82
CA VAL A 328 -0.16 -3.32 24.44
C VAL A 328 -0.12 -3.49 25.97
N LYS A 329 0.34 -4.63 26.48
CA LYS A 329 0.49 -4.86 27.92
C LYS A 329 1.58 -4.00 28.54
N LEU A 330 2.74 -3.87 27.87
CA LEU A 330 3.92 -3.19 28.39
C LEU A 330 3.81 -1.66 28.33
N MET A 331 3.27 -1.13 27.22
CA MET A 331 3.34 0.29 26.90
C MET A 331 1.97 0.96 26.74
N GLY A 332 0.87 0.23 26.65
CA GLY A 332 -0.47 0.77 26.44
C GLY A 332 -0.95 1.73 27.55
N GLY A 333 -0.47 1.56 28.78
CA GLY A 333 -0.77 2.50 29.85
C GLY A 333 -0.17 3.90 29.66
N VAL A 334 0.85 4.06 28.82
CA VAL A 334 1.50 5.33 28.48
C VAL A 334 1.06 5.84 27.12
N TYR A 335 0.80 4.92 26.21
CA TYR A 335 0.43 5.17 24.81
C TYR A 335 -0.90 4.50 24.51
N PRO A 336 -2.04 5.11 24.88
CA PRO A 336 -3.37 4.51 24.71
C PRO A 336 -3.72 4.23 23.24
N GLU A 337 -3.11 4.94 22.30
CA GLU A 337 -3.32 4.74 20.88
C GLU A 337 -3.00 3.32 20.39
N ILE A 338 -2.08 2.59 21.06
CA ILE A 338 -1.82 1.18 20.68
C ILE A 338 -2.90 0.22 21.22
N ILE A 339 -3.63 0.63 22.26
CA ILE A 339 -4.81 -0.12 22.74
C ILE A 339 -5.98 0.13 21.81
N ASP A 340 -6.26 1.41 21.54
CA ASP A 340 -7.43 1.84 20.76
C ASP A 340 -7.35 1.29 19.31
N ASN A 341 -6.16 1.28 18.73
CA ASN A 341 -5.91 0.80 17.37
C ASN A 341 -5.43 -0.66 17.28
N ARG A 342 -5.50 -1.45 18.38
CA ARG A 342 -4.92 -2.80 18.42
C ARG A 342 -5.37 -3.70 17.27
N GLU A 343 -6.66 -3.79 16.99
CA GLU A 343 -7.19 -4.67 15.94
C GLU A 343 -6.81 -4.17 14.54
N LEU A 344 -6.73 -2.86 14.33
CA LEU A 344 -6.22 -2.25 13.10
C LEU A 344 -4.75 -2.60 12.88
N ILE A 345 -3.90 -2.42 13.90
CA ILE A 345 -2.47 -2.71 13.86
C ILE A 345 -2.27 -4.19 13.49
N ARG A 346 -2.98 -5.10 14.17
CA ARG A 346 -2.93 -6.54 13.91
C ARG A 346 -3.34 -6.89 12.48
N GLY A 347 -4.42 -6.27 11.98
CA GLY A 347 -4.92 -6.49 10.63
C GLY A 347 -3.93 -6.06 9.54
N ILE A 348 -3.31 -4.89 9.70
CA ILE A 348 -2.30 -4.37 8.77
C ILE A 348 -1.04 -5.25 8.76
N ILE A 349 -0.53 -5.58 9.95
CA ILE A 349 0.66 -6.45 10.10
C ILE A 349 0.40 -7.81 9.45
N LEU A 350 -0.71 -8.46 9.79
CA LEU A 350 -1.08 -9.77 9.26
C LEU A 350 -1.16 -9.75 7.73
N SER A 351 -1.84 -8.75 7.16
CA SER A 351 -1.98 -8.62 5.70
C SER A 351 -0.65 -8.46 4.98
N GLU A 352 0.28 -7.65 5.51
CA GLU A 352 1.60 -7.47 4.90
C GLU A 352 2.50 -8.68 5.12
N GLU A 353 2.42 -9.33 6.29
CA GLU A 353 3.16 -10.54 6.64
C GLU A 353 2.77 -11.72 5.73
N GLU A 354 1.47 -11.97 5.53
CA GLU A 354 0.96 -13.01 4.63
C GLU A 354 1.37 -12.75 3.17
N ARG A 355 1.24 -11.50 2.72
CA ARG A 355 1.61 -11.09 1.36
C ARG A 355 3.10 -11.25 1.11
N PHE A 356 3.93 -10.84 2.07
CA PHE A 356 5.38 -10.99 1.95
C PHE A 356 5.81 -12.44 2.09
N GLY A 357 5.25 -13.21 3.02
CA GLY A 357 5.55 -14.63 3.21
C GLY A 357 5.24 -15.49 1.97
N ALA A 358 4.20 -15.14 1.20
CA ALA A 358 3.91 -15.79 -0.08
C ALA A 358 5.04 -15.58 -1.12
N ASN A 359 5.59 -14.37 -1.18
CA ASN A 359 6.66 -14.01 -2.10
C ASN A 359 8.06 -14.44 -1.61
N LEU A 360 8.24 -14.51 -0.29
CA LEU A 360 9.53 -14.78 0.36
C LEU A 360 10.13 -16.14 -0.06
N ARG A 361 9.30 -17.18 -0.11
CA ARG A 361 9.75 -18.52 -0.55
C ARG A 361 10.25 -18.53 -1.98
N GLN A 362 9.54 -17.85 -2.88
CA GLN A 362 9.92 -17.76 -4.30
C GLN A 362 11.19 -16.92 -4.49
N GLY A 363 11.27 -15.78 -3.81
CA GLY A 363 12.42 -14.89 -3.88
C GLY A 363 13.70 -15.54 -3.31
N ARG A 364 13.59 -16.25 -2.17
CA ARG A 364 14.73 -17.02 -1.62
C ARG A 364 15.20 -18.12 -2.57
N ALA A 365 14.27 -18.84 -3.19
CA ALA A 365 14.62 -19.85 -4.19
C ALA A 365 15.32 -19.23 -5.39
N PHE A 366 14.82 -18.10 -5.90
CA PHE A 366 15.44 -17.35 -6.99
C PHE A 366 16.85 -16.84 -6.62
N LEU A 367 17.01 -16.24 -5.42
CA LEU A 367 18.32 -15.78 -4.95
C LEU A 367 19.31 -16.94 -4.80
N SER A 368 18.90 -18.06 -4.19
CA SER A 368 19.76 -19.23 -4.03
C SER A 368 20.21 -19.78 -5.39
N GLU A 369 19.28 -19.91 -6.35
CA GLU A 369 19.62 -20.35 -7.72
C GLU A 369 20.55 -19.36 -8.43
N SER A 370 20.37 -18.06 -8.21
CA SER A 370 21.23 -17.02 -8.76
C SER A 370 22.65 -17.08 -8.18
N LEU A 371 22.76 -17.27 -6.86
CA LEU A 371 24.06 -17.39 -6.18
C LEU A 371 24.78 -18.72 -6.54
N ASP A 372 24.05 -19.81 -6.70
CA ASP A 372 24.61 -21.11 -7.09
C ASP A 372 25.17 -21.11 -8.54
N LYS A 373 24.62 -20.22 -9.40
CA LYS A 373 25.06 -20.04 -10.79
C LYS A 373 26.05 -18.88 -10.99
N LEU A 374 26.40 -18.19 -9.90
CA LEU A 374 27.21 -16.99 -9.98
C LEU A 374 28.67 -17.31 -10.33
N GLU A 375 29.15 -16.78 -11.45
CA GLU A 375 30.55 -16.78 -11.82
C GLU A 375 31.22 -15.52 -11.26
N GLY A 376 31.75 -15.60 -10.03
CA GLY A 376 32.42 -14.47 -9.35
C GLY A 376 31.82 -14.18 -7.97
N THR A 377 32.11 -13.00 -7.44
CA THR A 377 31.73 -12.58 -6.08
C THR A 377 30.74 -11.41 -6.04
N THR A 378 30.15 -11.05 -7.19
CA THR A 378 29.24 -9.90 -7.29
C THR A 378 27.92 -10.31 -7.94
N LEU A 379 26.80 -10.17 -7.19
CA LEU A 379 25.45 -10.37 -7.72
C LEU A 379 25.08 -9.19 -8.64
N PRO A 380 24.68 -9.42 -9.92
CA PRO A 380 24.28 -8.35 -10.82
C PRO A 380 23.12 -7.51 -10.29
N GLY A 381 23.20 -6.18 -10.47
CA GLY A 381 22.17 -5.25 -10.04
C GLY A 381 20.77 -5.52 -10.61
N GLU A 382 20.67 -6.05 -11.85
CA GLU A 382 19.40 -6.46 -12.46
C GLU A 382 18.71 -7.61 -11.70
N GLN A 383 19.50 -8.54 -11.14
CA GLN A 383 18.94 -9.63 -10.34
C GLN A 383 18.47 -9.15 -8.97
N ALA A 384 19.24 -8.24 -8.35
CA ALA A 384 18.82 -7.55 -7.13
C ALA A 384 17.54 -6.71 -7.37
N PHE A 385 17.44 -6.04 -8.51
CA PHE A 385 16.24 -5.31 -8.93
C PHE A 385 15.04 -6.25 -9.14
N THR A 386 15.23 -7.42 -9.75
CA THR A 386 14.17 -8.42 -9.91
C THR A 386 13.64 -8.92 -8.57
N LEU A 387 14.54 -9.14 -7.59
CA LEU A 387 14.15 -9.47 -6.22
C LEU A 387 13.32 -8.35 -5.58
N HIS A 388 13.73 -7.10 -5.77
CA HIS A 388 13.02 -5.94 -5.22
C HIS A 388 11.67 -5.72 -5.88
N ASP A 389 11.62 -5.65 -7.22
CA ASP A 389 10.44 -5.27 -7.99
C ASP A 389 9.38 -6.39 -8.06
N THR A 390 9.82 -7.63 -8.30
CA THR A 390 8.93 -8.77 -8.54
C THR A 390 8.56 -9.50 -7.24
N TYR A 391 9.54 -9.73 -6.36
CA TYR A 391 9.35 -10.50 -5.14
C TYR A 391 9.19 -9.62 -3.90
N GLY A 392 9.39 -8.31 -4.03
CA GLY A 392 9.24 -7.36 -2.94
C GLY A 392 10.30 -7.51 -1.84
N PHE A 393 11.49 -8.04 -2.18
CA PHE A 393 12.63 -8.06 -1.27
C PHE A 393 13.22 -6.66 -1.15
N PRO A 394 13.30 -6.07 0.03
CA PRO A 394 14.16 -4.91 0.22
C PRO A 394 15.59 -5.23 -0.20
N VAL A 395 16.25 -4.30 -0.89
CA VAL A 395 17.60 -4.54 -1.39
C VAL A 395 18.60 -4.83 -0.26
N ASP A 396 18.37 -4.26 0.91
CA ASP A 396 19.19 -4.53 2.11
C ASP A 396 19.12 -5.99 2.55
N ILE A 397 17.94 -6.61 2.49
CA ILE A 397 17.79 -8.06 2.76
C ILE A 397 18.56 -8.88 1.72
N THR A 398 18.50 -8.47 0.45
CA THR A 398 19.27 -9.12 -0.61
C THR A 398 20.76 -9.00 -0.34
N ARG A 399 21.24 -7.82 0.06
CA ARG A 399 22.64 -7.56 0.42
C ARG A 399 23.08 -8.44 1.60
N GLU A 400 22.32 -8.44 2.70
CA GLU A 400 22.59 -9.24 3.90
C GLU A 400 22.72 -10.73 3.57
N LEU A 401 21.77 -11.29 2.79
CA LEU A 401 21.83 -12.70 2.38
C LEU A 401 22.99 -13.02 1.42
N CYS A 402 23.42 -12.06 0.62
CA CYS A 402 24.59 -12.20 -0.25
C CYS A 402 25.87 -12.16 0.58
N GLU A 403 25.99 -11.24 1.54
CA GLU A 403 27.15 -11.09 2.45
C GLU A 403 27.37 -12.36 3.29
N GLU A 404 26.31 -13.03 3.76
CA GLU A 404 26.39 -14.33 4.45
C GLU A 404 27.10 -15.41 3.60
N ARG A 405 27.06 -15.28 2.28
CA ARG A 405 27.75 -16.17 1.31
C ARG A 405 29.03 -15.58 0.72
N GLY A 406 29.51 -14.45 1.23
CA GLY A 406 30.71 -13.75 0.73
C GLY A 406 30.51 -13.10 -0.64
N VAL A 407 29.27 -12.76 -1.01
CA VAL A 407 28.90 -12.13 -2.28
C VAL A 407 28.53 -10.67 -2.05
N VAL A 408 28.99 -9.77 -2.92
CA VAL A 408 28.64 -8.33 -2.91
C VAL A 408 27.55 -8.08 -3.95
N VAL A 409 26.61 -7.15 -3.67
CA VAL A 409 25.58 -6.74 -4.63
C VAL A 409 26.04 -5.53 -5.44
N ASP A 410 25.86 -5.55 -6.77
CA ASP A 410 26.06 -4.39 -7.65
C ASP A 410 24.97 -3.34 -7.41
N MET A 411 25.22 -2.45 -6.44
CA MET A 411 24.28 -1.39 -6.06
C MET A 411 24.13 -0.33 -7.16
N GLU A 412 25.18 -0.02 -7.91
CA GLU A 412 25.08 0.94 -9.02
C GLU A 412 24.17 0.40 -10.13
N GLY A 413 24.27 -0.89 -10.45
CA GLY A 413 23.37 -1.55 -11.40
C GLY A 413 21.94 -1.58 -10.91
N PHE A 414 21.73 -1.82 -9.62
CA PHE A 414 20.40 -1.76 -9.00
C PHE A 414 19.78 -0.37 -9.11
N GLU A 415 20.51 0.68 -8.76
CA GLU A 415 20.04 2.07 -8.82
C GLU A 415 19.69 2.50 -10.25
N ARG A 416 20.50 2.12 -11.26
CA ARG A 416 20.15 2.35 -12.67
C ARG A 416 18.84 1.70 -13.07
N CYS A 417 18.56 0.48 -12.61
CA CYS A 417 17.30 -0.20 -12.88
C CYS A 417 16.09 0.49 -12.19
N MET A 418 16.30 0.97 -10.96
CA MET A 418 15.30 1.73 -10.20
C MET A 418 14.97 3.06 -10.88
N GLU A 419 15.98 3.78 -11.38
CA GLU A 419 15.77 5.03 -12.10
C GLU A 419 15.01 4.82 -13.41
N ALA A 420 15.38 3.81 -14.18
CA ALA A 420 14.67 3.43 -15.40
C ALA A 420 13.20 3.02 -15.14
N GLN A 421 12.90 2.45 -13.96
CA GLN A 421 11.52 2.15 -13.55
C GLN A 421 10.75 3.44 -13.22
N ARG A 422 11.37 4.36 -12.46
CA ARG A 422 10.77 5.66 -12.13
C ARG A 422 10.45 6.47 -13.39
N ASP A 423 11.35 6.47 -14.36
CA ASP A 423 11.16 7.19 -15.62
C ASP A 423 10.02 6.58 -16.45
N ARG A 424 9.92 5.24 -16.49
CA ARG A 424 8.78 4.56 -17.12
C ARG A 424 7.46 4.87 -16.44
N ALA A 425 7.44 4.92 -15.10
CA ALA A 425 6.26 5.29 -14.33
C ALA A 425 5.87 6.76 -14.56
N ARG A 426 6.84 7.68 -14.59
CA ARG A 426 6.62 9.09 -14.97
C ARG A 426 6.09 9.22 -16.39
N ALA A 427 6.70 8.54 -17.36
CA ALA A 427 6.27 8.59 -18.76
C ALA A 427 4.88 7.97 -18.98
N ALA A 428 4.46 7.01 -18.17
CA ALA A 428 3.11 6.44 -18.21
C ALA A 428 2.07 7.41 -17.63
N ASN A 429 2.41 8.14 -16.56
CA ASN A 429 1.53 9.14 -15.94
C ASN A 429 1.42 10.44 -16.78
N VAL A 430 2.48 10.80 -17.52
CA VAL A 430 2.52 12.00 -18.37
C VAL A 430 1.67 11.86 -19.65
N LYS A 431 1.31 10.62 -20.06
CA LYS A 431 0.55 10.42 -21.31
C LYS A 431 -0.90 10.93 -21.27
N ASP A 432 -1.46 11.16 -20.09
CA ASP A 432 -2.88 11.49 -19.97
C ASP A 432 -3.23 12.93 -19.54
N ALA A 433 -2.32 13.73 -18.97
CA ALA A 433 -2.71 15.04 -18.46
C ALA A 433 -1.69 16.21 -18.61
N GLU A 434 -0.39 15.97 -18.62
CA GLU A 434 0.59 17.08 -18.51
C GLU A 434 1.25 17.51 -19.82
N ALA A 435 1.21 16.73 -20.88
CA ALA A 435 1.94 17.01 -22.13
C ALA A 435 1.44 18.24 -22.90
N ALA A 436 0.22 18.72 -22.60
CA ALA A 436 -0.36 19.88 -23.29
C ALA A 436 -0.11 21.22 -22.58
N TRP A 437 0.13 21.21 -21.25
CA TRP A 437 0.14 22.44 -20.44
C TRP A 437 1.53 22.90 -19.96
N SER A 438 2.50 22.00 -19.78
CA SER A 438 3.85 22.36 -19.31
C SER A 438 4.66 23.26 -20.30
N THR A 439 4.20 23.37 -21.52
CA THR A 439 4.87 24.20 -22.55
C THR A 439 4.51 25.69 -22.42
N TYR A 440 3.45 26.07 -21.67
CA TYR A 440 2.89 27.43 -21.63
C TYR A 440 3.07 28.14 -20.29
N GLY A 441 3.81 27.61 -19.33
CA GLY A 441 3.92 28.11 -17.95
C GLY A 441 4.39 29.58 -17.80
N GLY A 442 5.01 30.18 -18.81
CA GLY A 442 5.44 31.59 -18.77
C GLY A 442 4.31 32.59 -18.95
N ILE A 443 3.40 32.35 -19.90
CA ILE A 443 2.37 33.33 -20.31
C ILE A 443 1.28 33.49 -19.24
N HIS A 444 0.89 32.43 -18.59
CA HIS A 444 -0.14 32.45 -17.54
C HIS A 444 0.35 33.17 -16.27
N ALA A 445 1.62 32.98 -15.88
CA ALA A 445 2.22 33.68 -14.75
C ALA A 445 2.35 35.21 -15.04
N GLU A 446 2.64 35.56 -16.28
CA GLU A 446 2.65 36.99 -16.73
C GLU A 446 1.26 37.60 -16.67
N LEU A 447 0.24 36.87 -17.18
CA LEU A 447 -1.15 37.32 -17.14
C LEU A 447 -1.65 37.48 -15.70
N LEU A 448 -1.32 36.58 -14.79
CA LEU A 448 -1.69 36.73 -13.40
C LEU A 448 -1.08 37.97 -12.75
N LYS A 449 0.16 38.31 -13.07
CA LYS A 449 0.82 39.53 -12.58
C LYS A 449 0.21 40.79 -13.16
N GLU A 450 -0.20 40.77 -14.44
CA GLU A 450 -0.78 41.90 -15.14
C GLU A 450 -2.25 42.19 -14.76
N LEU A 451 -3.06 41.11 -14.74
CA LEU A 451 -4.52 41.20 -14.58
C LEU A 451 -4.99 41.04 -13.14
N GLY A 452 -4.16 40.43 -12.28
CA GLY A 452 -4.56 39.96 -10.95
C GLY A 452 -5.39 38.71 -10.99
N ALA A 453 -5.93 38.32 -9.82
CA ALA A 453 -6.73 37.12 -9.69
C ALA A 453 -8.13 37.31 -10.31
N THR A 454 -8.61 36.27 -11.02
CA THR A 454 -9.98 36.19 -11.54
C THR A 454 -10.96 36.13 -10.36
N LYS A 455 -12.01 36.94 -10.37
CA LYS A 455 -13.04 36.91 -9.36
C LYS A 455 -14.03 35.77 -9.64
N PHE A 456 -13.97 34.73 -8.83
CA PHE A 456 -14.91 33.59 -8.90
C PHE A 456 -16.21 33.88 -8.16
N VAL A 457 -17.37 33.77 -8.83
CA VAL A 457 -18.71 33.99 -8.27
C VAL A 457 -19.58 32.73 -8.33
N GLY A 458 -19.05 31.63 -8.88
CA GLY A 458 -19.78 30.42 -9.23
C GLY A 458 -20.26 29.54 -8.06
N TYR A 459 -19.98 29.90 -6.80
CA TYR A 459 -20.64 29.28 -5.66
C TYR A 459 -22.10 29.68 -5.53
N GLN A 460 -22.49 30.88 -5.99
CA GLN A 460 -23.82 31.44 -5.84
C GLN A 460 -24.52 31.71 -7.17
N GLU A 461 -23.74 31.97 -8.22
CA GLU A 461 -24.24 32.40 -9.53
C GLU A 461 -23.84 31.40 -10.62
N LEU A 462 -24.78 31.02 -11.46
CA LEU A 462 -24.50 30.19 -12.65
C LEU A 462 -24.31 31.00 -13.92
N SER A 463 -24.53 32.34 -13.85
CA SER A 463 -24.32 33.28 -14.94
C SER A 463 -23.86 34.61 -14.40
N SER A 464 -22.92 35.25 -15.05
CA SER A 464 -22.42 36.56 -14.69
C SER A 464 -22.09 37.42 -15.93
N GLN A 465 -22.19 38.77 -15.78
CA GLN A 465 -21.59 39.70 -16.73
C GLN A 465 -20.09 39.73 -16.48
N ALA A 466 -19.31 39.71 -17.51
CA ALA A 466 -17.84 39.68 -17.45
C ALA A 466 -17.20 40.46 -18.62
N THR A 467 -15.93 40.78 -18.48
CA THR A 467 -15.12 41.34 -19.54
C THR A 467 -14.04 40.33 -19.93
N VAL A 468 -13.82 40.15 -21.22
CA VAL A 468 -12.70 39.32 -21.73
C VAL A 468 -11.38 40.08 -21.49
N SER A 469 -10.63 39.68 -20.47
CA SER A 469 -9.38 40.31 -20.07
C SER A 469 -8.21 39.93 -20.96
N ALA A 470 -8.15 38.67 -21.41
CA ALA A 470 -7.13 38.19 -22.33
C ALA A 470 -7.64 37.00 -23.15
N LEU A 471 -7.02 36.79 -24.31
CA LEU A 471 -7.24 35.64 -25.18
C LEU A 471 -5.88 35.02 -25.51
N ILE A 472 -5.82 33.70 -25.59
CA ILE A 472 -4.64 32.92 -25.93
C ILE A 472 -5.02 31.92 -27.03
N ALA A 473 -4.20 31.85 -28.09
CA ALA A 473 -4.31 30.81 -29.13
C ALA A 473 -2.92 30.26 -29.44
N ASP A 474 -2.78 28.95 -29.56
CA ASP A 474 -1.51 28.28 -29.86
C ASP A 474 -0.34 28.72 -28.95
N GLY A 475 -0.67 29.06 -27.67
CA GLY A 475 0.31 29.50 -26.67
C GLY A 475 0.78 30.94 -26.78
N GLU A 476 0.16 31.75 -27.62
CA GLU A 476 0.45 33.18 -27.78
C GLU A 476 -0.78 34.04 -27.45
N ARG A 477 -0.56 35.26 -26.94
CA ARG A 477 -1.63 36.22 -26.70
C ARG A 477 -2.17 36.74 -28.04
N VAL A 478 -3.49 36.71 -28.18
CA VAL A 478 -4.19 37.23 -29.36
C VAL A 478 -5.21 38.30 -28.97
N SER A 479 -5.53 39.22 -29.89
CA SER A 479 -6.57 40.21 -29.64
C SER A 479 -7.98 39.71 -29.89
N GLU A 480 -8.16 38.64 -30.68
CA GLU A 480 -9.45 38.09 -31.06
C GLU A 480 -9.37 36.59 -31.41
N LEU A 481 -10.50 35.90 -31.27
CA LEU A 481 -10.74 34.53 -31.75
C LEU A 481 -11.95 34.54 -32.68
N GLN A 482 -11.81 34.05 -33.90
CA GLN A 482 -12.89 34.01 -34.91
C GLN A 482 -13.68 32.69 -34.87
N ALA A 483 -14.87 32.70 -35.43
CA ALA A 483 -15.70 31.52 -35.56
C ALA A 483 -14.94 30.32 -36.13
N GLY A 484 -15.04 29.13 -35.42
CA GLY A 484 -14.33 27.90 -35.73
C GLY A 484 -12.98 27.78 -35.00
N GLN A 485 -12.41 28.83 -34.45
CA GLN A 485 -11.16 28.79 -33.70
C GLN A 485 -11.38 28.31 -32.27
N THR A 486 -10.35 27.64 -31.72
CA THR A 486 -10.27 27.23 -30.32
C THR A 486 -9.12 27.99 -29.64
N GLY A 487 -9.31 28.38 -28.41
CA GLY A 487 -8.30 29.11 -27.62
C GLY A 487 -8.68 29.18 -26.17
N GLU A 488 -7.99 30.00 -25.40
CA GLU A 488 -8.29 30.25 -23.99
C GLU A 488 -8.77 31.68 -23.80
N ALA A 489 -9.81 31.86 -23.00
CA ALA A 489 -10.32 33.18 -22.61
C ALA A 489 -10.16 33.36 -21.10
N VAL A 490 -9.55 34.48 -20.68
CA VAL A 490 -9.47 34.91 -19.29
C VAL A 490 -10.52 36.00 -19.09
N LEU A 491 -11.39 35.81 -18.08
CA LEU A 491 -12.42 36.80 -17.71
C LEU A 491 -12.02 37.48 -16.40
N ASP A 492 -12.48 38.72 -16.21
CA ASP A 492 -12.31 39.47 -14.95
C ASP A 492 -13.20 38.85 -13.81
N VAL A 493 -14.40 38.42 -14.17
CA VAL A 493 -15.37 37.72 -13.27
C VAL A 493 -15.83 36.46 -13.94
N THR A 494 -15.92 35.36 -13.20
CA THR A 494 -16.36 34.09 -13.77
C THR A 494 -17.28 33.30 -12.83
N PRO A 495 -18.38 32.69 -13.35
CA PRO A 495 -19.17 31.71 -12.65
C PRO A 495 -18.64 30.28 -12.82
N PHE A 496 -17.64 30.07 -13.70
CA PHE A 496 -17.09 28.75 -14.03
C PHE A 496 -16.09 28.30 -12.97
N TYR A 497 -16.31 27.13 -12.39
CA TYR A 497 -15.36 26.46 -11.51
C TYR A 497 -14.21 25.88 -12.34
N ALA A 498 -12.99 26.17 -11.95
CA ALA A 498 -11.81 25.60 -12.58
C ALA A 498 -11.47 24.24 -11.96
N GLU A 499 -11.03 23.29 -12.77
CA GLU A 499 -10.62 21.96 -12.32
C GLU A 499 -9.64 22.05 -11.15
N MET A 500 -10.01 21.48 -10.00
CA MET A 500 -9.21 21.47 -8.78
C MET A 500 -9.72 20.41 -7.79
N GLY A 501 -8.82 19.78 -7.01
CA GLY A 501 -9.20 18.86 -5.92
C GLY A 501 -9.97 17.61 -6.38
N GLY A 502 -9.84 17.21 -7.65
CA GLY A 502 -10.55 16.09 -8.25
C GLY A 502 -11.93 16.42 -8.83
N GLU A 503 -12.48 17.65 -8.60
CA GLU A 503 -13.68 18.13 -9.28
C GLU A 503 -13.30 18.66 -10.68
N VAL A 504 -14.00 18.20 -11.72
CA VAL A 504 -13.78 18.60 -13.11
C VAL A 504 -14.19 20.05 -13.35
N GLY A 505 -13.48 20.74 -14.25
CA GLY A 505 -13.81 22.10 -14.67
C GLY A 505 -15.19 22.20 -15.29
N ASP A 506 -15.85 23.36 -15.13
CA ASP A 506 -17.16 23.60 -15.72
C ASP A 506 -17.11 23.79 -17.23
N THR A 507 -18.24 23.52 -17.85
CA THR A 507 -18.54 23.83 -19.25
C THR A 507 -19.74 24.75 -19.36
N GLY A 508 -19.92 25.38 -20.52
CA GLY A 508 -21.06 26.27 -20.75
C GLY A 508 -20.85 27.15 -21.97
N VAL A 509 -21.30 28.40 -21.91
CA VAL A 509 -21.24 29.35 -23.01
C VAL A 509 -20.82 30.75 -22.56
N ILE A 510 -20.10 31.45 -23.44
CA ILE A 510 -19.79 32.87 -23.34
C ILE A 510 -20.46 33.52 -24.54
N GLU A 511 -21.37 34.46 -24.29
CA GLU A 511 -22.20 35.11 -25.32
C GLU A 511 -22.11 36.63 -25.23
N ALA A 512 -22.14 37.28 -26.40
CA ALA A 512 -22.33 38.72 -26.59
C ALA A 512 -23.17 38.97 -27.85
N GLU A 513 -23.49 40.19 -28.18
CA GLU A 513 -24.26 40.52 -29.41
C GLU A 513 -23.51 40.00 -30.66
N GLY A 514 -24.08 38.99 -31.35
CA GLY A 514 -23.47 38.38 -32.54
C GLY A 514 -22.28 37.45 -32.26
N VAL A 515 -21.99 37.12 -31.02
CA VAL A 515 -20.86 36.26 -30.61
C VAL A 515 -21.34 35.16 -29.72
N LYS A 516 -20.92 33.94 -30.05
CA LYS A 516 -21.16 32.77 -29.23
C LYS A 516 -19.93 31.90 -29.18
N ALA A 517 -19.42 31.65 -27.98
CA ALA A 517 -18.30 30.76 -27.72
C ALA A 517 -18.73 29.66 -26.73
N GLN A 518 -18.45 28.43 -27.05
CA GLN A 518 -18.64 27.29 -26.16
C GLN A 518 -17.44 27.14 -25.24
N VAL A 519 -17.65 27.08 -23.92
CA VAL A 519 -16.64 26.70 -22.96
C VAL A 519 -16.66 25.16 -22.86
N VAL A 520 -15.59 24.53 -23.27
CA VAL A 520 -15.47 23.07 -23.29
C VAL A 520 -14.77 22.52 -22.06
N ASP A 521 -13.98 23.37 -21.37
CA ASP A 521 -13.31 23.07 -20.11
C ASP A 521 -12.90 24.37 -19.39
N THR A 522 -12.66 24.31 -18.08
CA THR A 522 -12.20 25.44 -17.27
C THR A 522 -11.07 25.00 -16.36
N LYS A 523 -9.91 25.68 -16.43
CA LYS A 523 -8.69 25.32 -15.71
C LYS A 523 -8.09 26.49 -14.95
N ALA A 524 -7.26 26.19 -13.95
CA ALA A 524 -6.47 27.18 -13.21
C ALA A 524 -4.97 26.83 -13.35
N PRO A 525 -4.32 27.24 -14.45
CA PRO A 525 -2.89 26.96 -14.68
C PRO A 525 -1.98 27.62 -13.62
N GLU A 526 -2.43 28.76 -13.08
CA GLU A 526 -1.81 29.42 -11.94
C GLU A 526 -2.84 29.68 -10.85
N LYS A 527 -2.45 29.60 -9.59
CA LYS A 527 -3.37 29.82 -8.46
C LYS A 527 -3.95 31.24 -8.52
N GLY A 528 -5.26 31.30 -8.75
CA GLY A 528 -6.00 32.57 -8.88
C GLY A 528 -6.28 33.02 -10.31
N LEU A 529 -5.70 32.38 -11.33
CA LEU A 529 -6.03 32.68 -12.74
C LEU A 529 -6.93 31.60 -13.31
N VAL A 530 -8.14 31.96 -13.74
CA VAL A 530 -9.10 31.03 -14.37
C VAL A 530 -9.07 31.22 -15.89
N CYS A 531 -8.74 30.14 -16.60
CA CYS A 531 -8.70 30.05 -18.04
C CYS A 531 -9.84 29.16 -18.57
N HIS A 532 -10.67 29.74 -19.46
CA HIS A 532 -11.78 29.03 -20.10
C HIS A 532 -11.30 28.53 -21.47
N VAL A 533 -11.24 27.23 -21.67
CA VAL A 533 -10.97 26.61 -22.98
C VAL A 533 -12.21 26.80 -23.83
N VAL A 534 -12.14 27.67 -24.82
CA VAL A 534 -13.28 28.08 -25.62
C VAL A 534 -13.16 27.65 -27.09
N LYS A 535 -14.29 27.32 -27.69
CA LYS A 535 -14.47 27.15 -29.12
C LYS A 535 -15.49 28.18 -29.59
N VAL A 536 -15.05 29.15 -30.42
CA VAL A 536 -15.97 30.16 -30.98
C VAL A 536 -16.86 29.50 -32.02
N LEU A 537 -18.18 29.55 -31.79
CA LEU A 537 -19.19 28.99 -32.67
C LEU A 537 -19.67 30.01 -33.69
N GLU A 538 -19.91 31.26 -33.24
CA GLU A 538 -20.44 32.34 -34.04
C GLU A 538 -19.70 33.67 -33.72
N GLY A 539 -19.48 34.50 -34.74
CA GLY A 539 -18.88 35.83 -34.60
C GLY A 539 -17.39 35.82 -34.29
N THR A 540 -16.96 36.89 -33.61
CA THR A 540 -15.56 37.07 -33.21
C THR A 540 -15.52 37.48 -31.75
N LEU A 541 -14.86 36.69 -30.91
CA LEU A 541 -14.61 37.01 -29.51
C LEU A 541 -13.36 37.85 -29.39
N SER A 542 -13.49 39.10 -28.92
CA SER A 542 -12.38 40.07 -28.86
C SER A 542 -12.01 40.40 -27.41
N GLN A 543 -10.72 40.68 -27.15
CA GLN A 543 -10.26 41.21 -25.87
C GLN A 543 -10.97 42.55 -25.58
N GLY A 544 -11.38 42.77 -24.34
CA GLY A 544 -12.16 43.95 -23.89
C GLY A 544 -13.64 43.84 -24.14
N ALA A 545 -14.14 42.79 -24.80
CA ALA A 545 -15.57 42.58 -25.03
C ALA A 545 -16.32 42.33 -23.71
N ALA A 546 -17.47 43.01 -23.56
CA ALA A 546 -18.43 42.69 -22.50
C ALA A 546 -19.24 41.46 -22.91
N VAL A 547 -19.26 40.44 -22.07
CA VAL A 547 -19.88 39.15 -22.34
C VAL A 547 -20.76 38.69 -21.18
N THR A 548 -21.70 37.78 -21.48
CA THR A 548 -22.41 37.01 -20.47
C THR A 548 -21.79 35.62 -20.44
N ALA A 549 -21.22 35.22 -19.30
CA ALA A 549 -20.64 33.91 -19.04
C ALA A 549 -21.67 33.07 -18.32
N SER A 550 -22.08 31.93 -18.88
CA SER A 550 -23.14 31.04 -18.33
C SER A 550 -22.68 29.59 -18.28
N VAL A 551 -22.72 29.01 -17.08
CA VAL A 551 -22.37 27.63 -16.82
C VAL A 551 -23.48 26.69 -17.29
N ASP A 552 -23.15 25.49 -17.78
CA ASP A 552 -24.09 24.39 -17.99
C ASP A 552 -24.66 23.95 -16.64
N ALA A 553 -25.88 24.42 -16.34
CA ALA A 553 -26.56 24.22 -15.05
C ALA A 553 -26.83 22.74 -14.76
N ASP A 554 -27.20 21.96 -15.78
CA ASP A 554 -27.50 20.53 -15.60
C ASP A 554 -26.24 19.74 -15.30
N ARG A 555 -25.15 20.04 -16.01
CA ARG A 555 -23.85 19.42 -15.74
C ARG A 555 -23.31 19.79 -14.36
N ARG A 556 -23.36 21.07 -13.97
CA ARG A 556 -22.95 21.56 -12.65
C ARG A 556 -23.77 20.86 -11.54
N ALA A 557 -25.07 20.76 -11.69
CA ALA A 557 -25.93 20.08 -10.73
C ALA A 557 -25.57 18.59 -10.54
N ARG A 558 -25.15 17.91 -11.61
CA ARG A 558 -24.65 16.51 -11.50
C ARG A 558 -23.31 16.45 -10.78
N VAL A 559 -22.38 17.33 -11.09
CA VAL A 559 -21.07 17.39 -10.44
C VAL A 559 -21.20 17.69 -8.95
N THR A 560 -21.99 18.70 -8.56
CA THR A 560 -22.20 19.04 -7.14
C THR A 560 -22.82 17.94 -6.32
N ARG A 561 -23.75 17.15 -6.90
CA ARG A 561 -24.32 15.94 -6.27
C ARG A 561 -23.25 14.89 -6.02
N ASN A 562 -22.44 14.58 -7.04
CA ASN A 562 -21.36 13.62 -6.92
C ASN A 562 -20.28 14.09 -5.94
N HIS A 563 -19.99 15.40 -5.88
CA HIS A 563 -18.99 15.93 -4.96
C HIS A 563 -19.44 15.81 -3.50
N THR A 564 -20.64 16.25 -3.20
CA THR A 564 -21.17 16.12 -1.83
C THR A 564 -21.32 14.64 -1.43
N ALA A 565 -21.73 13.78 -2.38
CA ALA A 565 -21.78 12.33 -2.17
C ALA A 565 -20.41 11.73 -1.87
N THR A 566 -19.31 12.29 -2.44
CA THR A 566 -17.94 11.84 -2.14
C THR A 566 -17.58 12.08 -0.67
N HIS A 567 -17.92 13.25 -0.12
CA HIS A 567 -17.72 13.55 1.30
C HIS A 567 -18.54 12.62 2.22
N ILE A 568 -19.79 12.36 1.85
CA ILE A 568 -20.66 11.44 2.59
C ILE A 568 -20.14 10.00 2.51
N LEU A 569 -19.66 9.57 1.33
CA LEU A 569 -19.04 8.27 1.13
C LEU A 569 -17.79 8.12 2.00
N HIS A 570 -16.92 9.13 2.04
CA HIS A 570 -15.73 9.13 2.87
C HIS A 570 -16.08 8.95 4.36
N ALA A 571 -17.03 9.73 4.86
CA ALA A 571 -17.50 9.59 6.25
C ALA A 571 -18.12 8.22 6.53
N ALA A 572 -18.92 7.67 5.60
CA ALA A 572 -19.51 6.34 5.73
C ALA A 572 -18.43 5.23 5.73
N LEU A 573 -17.41 5.36 4.89
CA LEU A 573 -16.26 4.43 4.87
C LEU A 573 -15.50 4.48 6.20
N ARG A 574 -15.24 5.66 6.75
CA ARG A 574 -14.60 5.81 8.08
C ARG A 574 -15.45 5.17 9.18
N GLN A 575 -16.76 5.38 9.15
CA GLN A 575 -17.66 4.78 10.14
C GLN A 575 -17.70 3.25 10.07
N VAL A 576 -17.63 2.64 8.89
CA VAL A 576 -17.80 1.19 8.69
C VAL A 576 -16.44 0.46 8.76
N LEU A 577 -15.39 1.04 8.17
CA LEU A 577 -14.08 0.40 8.05
C LEU A 577 -13.07 0.88 9.11
N GLY A 578 -13.30 2.05 9.70
CA GLY A 578 -12.45 2.65 10.75
C GLY A 578 -11.79 3.97 10.34
N GLU A 579 -11.30 4.69 11.35
CA GLU A 579 -10.73 6.04 11.23
C GLU A 579 -9.47 6.13 10.35
N HIS A 580 -8.80 5.01 10.07
CA HIS A 580 -7.63 4.94 9.18
C HIS A 580 -7.94 5.22 7.71
N VAL A 581 -9.23 5.19 7.34
CA VAL A 581 -9.65 5.50 5.97
C VAL A 581 -9.39 6.98 5.71
N SER A 582 -8.53 7.27 4.74
CA SER A 582 -8.21 8.62 4.27
C SER A 582 -8.17 8.65 2.75
N GLN A 583 -8.44 9.82 2.18
CA GLN A 583 -8.41 10.00 0.73
C GLN A 583 -6.98 9.85 0.21
N ALA A 584 -6.80 9.01 -0.80
CA ALA A 584 -5.57 8.86 -1.58
C ALA A 584 -5.70 9.48 -2.98
N GLY A 585 -6.92 9.69 -3.45
CA GLY A 585 -7.25 10.35 -4.72
C GLY A 585 -8.75 10.49 -4.89
N SER A 586 -9.16 11.41 -5.76
CA SER A 586 -10.57 11.65 -6.06
C SER A 586 -10.76 12.04 -7.52
N TYR A 587 -11.92 11.72 -8.07
CA TYR A 587 -12.43 12.25 -9.33
C TYR A 587 -13.93 12.46 -9.19
N VAL A 588 -14.38 13.66 -9.51
CA VAL A 588 -15.78 14.04 -9.42
C VAL A 588 -16.23 14.65 -10.75
N GLY A 589 -16.95 13.86 -11.53
CA GLY A 589 -17.52 14.25 -12.83
C GLY A 589 -19.05 14.26 -12.83
N PRO A 590 -19.69 14.63 -13.96
CA PRO A 590 -21.14 14.66 -14.08
C PRO A 590 -21.79 13.26 -14.13
N ASP A 591 -21.03 12.26 -14.54
CA ASP A 591 -21.45 10.87 -14.79
C ASP A 591 -21.14 9.93 -13.63
N ARG A 592 -20.08 10.19 -12.86
CA ARG A 592 -19.69 9.39 -11.69
C ARG A 592 -18.79 10.15 -10.74
N LEU A 593 -18.63 9.61 -9.55
CA LEU A 593 -17.56 9.89 -8.63
C LEU A 593 -16.62 8.69 -8.54
N ARG A 594 -15.32 8.94 -8.27
CA ARG A 594 -14.32 7.94 -7.94
C ARG A 594 -13.58 8.39 -6.69
N PHE A 595 -13.49 7.49 -5.74
CA PHE A 595 -12.82 7.75 -4.48
C PHE A 595 -11.77 6.67 -4.20
N ASP A 596 -10.50 7.07 -4.20
CA ASP A 596 -9.38 6.23 -3.85
C ASP A 596 -9.04 6.47 -2.38
N PHE A 597 -8.97 5.42 -1.59
CA PHE A 597 -8.80 5.53 -0.15
C PHE A 597 -7.87 4.46 0.42
N THR A 598 -7.27 4.78 1.57
CA THR A 598 -6.37 3.88 2.27
C THR A 598 -7.15 2.78 2.98
N HIS A 599 -6.88 1.51 2.62
CA HIS A 599 -7.41 0.34 3.32
C HIS A 599 -6.58 -0.90 2.97
N PHE A 600 -6.29 -1.73 3.98
CA PHE A 600 -5.34 -2.85 3.88
C PHE A 600 -5.91 -4.13 3.28
N ALA A 601 -7.25 -4.27 3.22
CA ALA A 601 -7.94 -5.45 2.71
C ALA A 601 -8.95 -5.10 1.60
N ALA A 602 -9.44 -6.10 0.86
CA ALA A 602 -10.60 -5.93 -0.01
C ALA A 602 -11.85 -5.67 0.85
N VAL A 603 -12.68 -4.71 0.45
CA VAL A 603 -13.93 -4.42 1.16
C VAL A 603 -14.93 -5.52 0.82
N THR A 604 -15.51 -6.16 1.85
CA THR A 604 -16.45 -7.26 1.62
C THR A 604 -17.78 -6.76 1.07
N ALA A 605 -18.55 -7.64 0.45
CA ALA A 605 -19.88 -7.28 -0.08
C ALA A 605 -20.82 -6.76 1.03
N GLU A 606 -20.71 -7.32 2.23
CA GLU A 606 -21.49 -6.90 3.41
C GLU A 606 -21.07 -5.49 3.87
N GLN A 607 -19.76 -5.21 3.92
CA GLN A 607 -19.24 -3.89 4.26
C GLN A 607 -19.64 -2.85 3.22
N LEU A 608 -19.53 -3.17 1.90
CA LEU A 608 -19.98 -2.27 0.84
C LEU A 608 -21.48 -1.96 0.94
N ALA A 609 -22.30 -2.98 1.19
CA ALA A 609 -23.73 -2.78 1.41
C ALA A 609 -24.03 -1.92 2.64
N GLN A 610 -23.23 -2.05 3.69
CA GLN A 610 -23.37 -1.22 4.90
C GLN A 610 -22.93 0.22 4.64
N VAL A 611 -21.81 0.46 3.95
CA VAL A 611 -21.35 1.79 3.54
C VAL A 611 -22.41 2.48 2.69
N GLU A 612 -22.92 1.80 1.66
CA GLU A 612 -23.98 2.33 0.79
C GLU A 612 -25.27 2.66 1.57
N ARG A 613 -25.62 1.82 2.53
CA ARG A 613 -26.78 2.07 3.41
C ARG A 613 -26.57 3.31 4.27
N VAL A 614 -25.46 3.39 5.02
CA VAL A 614 -25.13 4.52 5.89
C VAL A 614 -25.11 5.83 5.11
N ALA A 615 -24.49 5.83 3.94
CA ALA A 615 -24.43 7.02 3.08
C ALA A 615 -25.85 7.44 2.61
N ASN A 616 -26.67 6.49 2.15
CA ASN A 616 -28.03 6.81 1.69
C ASN A 616 -28.97 7.22 2.84
N GLU A 617 -28.87 6.63 4.02
CA GLU A 617 -29.61 7.04 5.21
C GLU A 617 -29.31 8.50 5.56
N PHE A 618 -28.03 8.90 5.47
CA PHE A 618 -27.65 10.29 5.70
C PHE A 618 -28.11 11.22 4.57
N ILE A 619 -27.98 10.82 3.31
CA ILE A 619 -28.53 11.57 2.16
C ILE A 619 -30.03 11.86 2.35
N MET A 620 -30.79 10.83 2.72
CA MET A 620 -32.23 10.91 2.92
C MET A 620 -32.64 11.71 4.16
N SER A 621 -31.73 11.98 5.09
CA SER A 621 -32.00 12.85 6.26
C SER A 621 -32.23 14.31 5.89
N ALA A 622 -32.00 14.69 4.63
CA ALA A 622 -32.19 16.03 4.11
C ALA A 622 -31.50 17.13 4.93
N THR A 623 -30.24 16.85 5.31
CA THR A 623 -29.41 17.73 6.12
C THR A 623 -28.88 18.91 5.29
N PRO A 624 -29.01 20.17 5.76
CA PRO A 624 -28.39 21.31 5.10
C PRO A 624 -26.85 21.19 5.07
N THR A 625 -26.26 21.60 3.96
CA THR A 625 -24.78 21.73 3.85
C THR A 625 -24.39 23.11 4.35
N ASN A 626 -23.56 23.16 5.40
CA ASN A 626 -23.04 24.40 5.97
C ASN A 626 -21.64 24.64 5.43
N ILE A 627 -21.43 25.81 4.80
CA ILE A 627 -20.16 26.17 4.18
C ILE A 627 -19.70 27.50 4.77
N TYR A 628 -18.50 27.51 5.35
CA TYR A 628 -17.94 28.70 6.00
C TYR A 628 -16.41 28.76 5.85
N GLU A 629 -15.84 29.95 6.05
CA GLU A 629 -14.41 30.17 6.07
C GLU A 629 -13.94 30.37 7.51
N THR A 630 -12.76 29.81 7.83
CA THR A 630 -12.14 29.94 9.14
C THR A 630 -10.61 29.87 9.02
N SER A 631 -9.88 30.13 10.12
CA SER A 631 -8.43 29.91 10.11
C SER A 631 -8.11 28.40 10.12
N LEU A 632 -6.98 28.04 9.52
CA LEU A 632 -6.51 26.65 9.47
C LEU A 632 -6.38 26.03 10.88
N ASP A 633 -5.89 26.82 11.84
CA ASP A 633 -5.74 26.37 13.24
C ASP A 633 -7.09 26.09 13.89
N ALA A 634 -8.08 26.99 13.73
CA ALA A 634 -9.44 26.76 14.26
C ALA A 634 -10.13 25.57 13.59
N ALA A 635 -9.87 25.34 12.29
CA ALA A 635 -10.38 24.15 11.59
C ALA A 635 -9.79 22.87 12.19
N ARG A 636 -8.48 22.82 12.42
CA ARG A 636 -7.79 21.67 13.05
C ARG A 636 -8.28 21.40 14.47
N GLU A 637 -8.40 22.43 15.28
CA GLU A 637 -8.91 22.32 16.68
C GLU A 637 -10.35 21.79 16.71
N SER A 638 -11.16 22.12 15.70
CA SER A 638 -12.54 21.61 15.60
C SER A 638 -12.67 20.23 14.97
N GLY A 639 -11.55 19.55 14.66
CA GLY A 639 -11.55 18.19 14.12
C GLY A 639 -11.96 18.09 12.64
N VAL A 640 -11.76 19.15 11.87
CA VAL A 640 -12.02 19.14 10.42
C VAL A 640 -11.00 18.22 9.73
N THR A 641 -11.49 17.33 8.88
CA THR A 641 -10.61 16.46 8.07
C THR A 641 -9.90 17.29 6.99
N ALA A 642 -8.57 17.31 7.04
CA ALA A 642 -7.71 17.92 6.04
C ALA A 642 -7.03 16.83 5.19
N LEU A 643 -6.88 17.05 3.90
CA LEU A 643 -6.17 16.11 3.02
C LEU A 643 -4.66 16.17 3.30
N PHE A 644 -4.04 15.01 3.40
CA PHE A 644 -2.60 14.91 3.57
C PHE A 644 -1.85 15.38 2.32
N GLY A 645 -0.87 16.29 2.51
CA GLY A 645 0.02 16.73 1.44
C GLY A 645 -0.43 18.00 0.70
N GLU A 646 -1.63 18.53 0.94
CA GLU A 646 -2.04 19.82 0.39
C GLU A 646 -1.52 20.98 1.23
N LYS A 647 -1.05 22.03 0.54
CA LYS A 647 -0.62 23.28 1.18
C LYS A 647 -1.82 24.21 1.31
N TYR A 648 -2.36 24.30 2.51
CA TYR A 648 -3.45 25.22 2.83
C TYR A 648 -2.89 26.62 3.18
N GLY A 649 -3.66 27.66 2.83
CA GLY A 649 -3.38 29.02 3.34
C GLY A 649 -3.88 29.20 4.77
N ASP A 650 -3.63 30.40 5.35
CA ASP A 650 -4.08 30.75 6.70
C ASP A 650 -5.61 30.74 6.84
N GLN A 651 -6.33 31.02 5.76
CA GLN A 651 -7.80 30.93 5.68
C GLN A 651 -8.19 29.72 4.84
N VAL A 652 -9.11 28.93 5.34
CA VAL A 652 -9.58 27.67 4.71
C VAL A 652 -11.11 27.64 4.66
N ARG A 653 -11.64 27.04 3.60
CA ARG A 653 -13.07 26.80 3.43
C ARG A 653 -13.45 25.44 3.94
N VAL A 654 -14.40 25.39 4.84
CA VAL A 654 -14.94 24.15 5.44
C VAL A 654 -16.30 23.85 4.83
N VAL A 655 -16.51 22.62 4.45
CA VAL A 655 -17.79 22.05 4.03
C VAL A 655 -18.24 21.05 5.08
N GLU A 656 -19.38 21.33 5.71
CA GLU A 656 -19.94 20.52 6.78
C GLU A 656 -21.34 20.04 6.42
N CYS A 657 -21.55 18.73 6.53
CA CYS A 657 -22.83 18.07 6.38
C CYS A 657 -23.25 17.51 7.75
N GLY A 658 -23.99 18.33 8.54
CA GLY A 658 -24.67 17.93 9.78
C GLY A 658 -23.80 17.21 10.83
N GLY A 659 -22.51 17.49 10.93
CA GLY A 659 -21.60 16.80 11.83
C GLY A 659 -21.19 15.37 11.40
N PHE A 660 -21.82 14.82 10.35
CA PHE A 660 -21.46 13.51 9.78
C PHE A 660 -20.19 13.58 8.94
N SER A 661 -20.07 14.62 8.11
CA SER A 661 -18.84 14.92 7.36
C SER A 661 -18.46 16.37 7.56
N ARG A 662 -17.15 16.63 7.81
CA ARG A 662 -16.60 17.97 7.94
C ARG A 662 -15.20 17.98 7.36
N GLU A 663 -15.03 18.63 6.21
CA GLU A 663 -13.81 18.56 5.43
C GLU A 663 -13.39 19.93 4.87
N LEU A 664 -12.05 20.12 4.68
CA LEU A 664 -11.53 21.26 3.95
C LEU A 664 -11.77 21.03 2.46
N CYS A 665 -12.59 21.87 1.83
CA CYS A 665 -12.92 21.70 0.42
C CYS A 665 -13.24 23.02 -0.28
N GLY A 666 -12.60 23.25 -1.45
CA GLY A 666 -12.84 24.39 -2.34
C GLY A 666 -13.89 24.13 -3.43
N GLY A 667 -14.48 22.94 -3.52
CA GLY A 667 -15.37 22.55 -4.59
C GLY A 667 -16.82 23.05 -4.46
N CYS A 668 -17.63 22.72 -5.45
CA CYS A 668 -19.03 23.06 -5.52
C CYS A 668 -19.91 21.96 -4.90
N HIS A 669 -20.83 22.33 -4.03
CA HIS A 669 -21.66 21.39 -3.26
C HIS A 669 -23.15 21.71 -3.37
N VAL A 670 -24.00 20.71 -3.10
CA VAL A 670 -25.44 20.91 -2.97
C VAL A 670 -25.77 21.70 -1.70
N ALA A 671 -26.88 22.42 -1.68
CA ALA A 671 -27.31 23.14 -0.49
C ALA A 671 -27.93 22.22 0.56
N ASN A 672 -28.46 21.06 0.13
CA ASN A 672 -29.07 20.06 1.00
C ASN A 672 -28.78 18.67 0.49
N THR A 673 -28.48 17.73 1.40
CA THR A 673 -28.10 16.35 1.04
C THR A 673 -29.19 15.61 0.24
N ALA A 674 -30.47 15.97 0.44
CA ALA A 674 -31.58 15.40 -0.34
C ALA A 674 -31.46 15.62 -1.86
N GLU A 675 -30.77 16.68 -2.30
CA GLU A 675 -30.54 16.96 -3.73
C GLU A 675 -29.72 15.91 -4.43
N ILE A 676 -28.92 15.14 -3.68
CA ILE A 676 -28.12 14.01 -4.18
C ILE A 676 -29.05 12.90 -4.70
N GLY A 677 -30.21 12.75 -4.09
CA GLY A 677 -31.16 11.68 -4.38
C GLY A 677 -30.74 10.35 -3.79
N ILE A 678 -30.34 9.42 -4.63
CA ILE A 678 -29.78 8.12 -4.22
C ILE A 678 -28.33 8.01 -4.70
N MET A 679 -27.46 7.39 -3.90
CA MET A 679 -26.10 7.00 -4.28
C MET A 679 -26.05 5.49 -4.47
N LYS A 680 -25.40 5.03 -5.56
CA LYS A 680 -25.16 3.61 -5.84
C LYS A 680 -23.66 3.36 -6.08
N ILE A 681 -23.06 2.48 -5.27
CA ILE A 681 -21.71 1.99 -5.50
C ILE A 681 -21.75 1.03 -6.69
N THR A 682 -20.92 1.28 -7.70
CA THR A 682 -20.87 0.49 -8.94
C THR A 682 -19.70 -0.50 -8.99
N SER A 683 -18.58 -0.14 -8.36
CA SER A 683 -17.40 -1.01 -8.29
C SER A 683 -16.54 -0.74 -7.06
N GLU A 684 -15.78 -1.75 -6.64
CA GLU A 684 -14.70 -1.66 -5.67
C GLU A 684 -13.51 -2.46 -6.20
N THR A 685 -12.32 -1.84 -6.27
CA THR A 685 -11.11 -2.44 -6.84
C THR A 685 -9.85 -2.03 -6.09
N SER A 686 -8.75 -2.76 -6.29
CA SER A 686 -7.43 -2.36 -5.80
C SER A 686 -6.72 -1.47 -6.83
N VAL A 687 -6.15 -0.36 -6.39
CA VAL A 687 -5.32 0.54 -7.22
C VAL A 687 -3.84 0.29 -6.98
N GLY A 688 -3.50 -0.08 -5.75
CA GLY A 688 -2.13 -0.30 -5.31
C GLY A 688 -2.08 -0.97 -3.95
N ALA A 689 -0.89 -1.08 -3.39
CA ALA A 689 -0.74 -1.61 -2.05
C ALA A 689 -1.46 -0.70 -1.04
N ASN A 690 -2.43 -1.27 -0.31
CA ASN A 690 -3.23 -0.59 0.70
C ASN A 690 -4.04 0.62 0.19
N VAL A 691 -4.29 0.71 -1.12
CA VAL A 691 -5.18 1.70 -1.72
C VAL A 691 -6.31 0.98 -2.45
N ARG A 692 -7.53 1.29 -2.04
CA ARG A 692 -8.77 0.78 -2.63
C ARG A 692 -9.46 1.90 -3.38
N ARG A 693 -10.20 1.55 -4.41
CA ARG A 693 -10.98 2.46 -5.26
C ARG A 693 -12.43 2.08 -5.22
N ILE A 694 -13.29 3.03 -4.93
CA ILE A 694 -14.73 2.93 -5.12
C ILE A 694 -15.16 3.87 -6.25
N GLU A 695 -15.99 3.37 -7.16
CA GLU A 695 -16.76 4.19 -8.07
C GLU A 695 -18.23 4.15 -7.68
N ALA A 696 -18.87 5.30 -7.75
CA ALA A 696 -20.31 5.43 -7.45
C ALA A 696 -20.97 6.46 -8.36
N VAL A 697 -22.28 6.38 -8.45
CA VAL A 697 -23.15 7.25 -9.22
C VAL A 697 -24.29 7.76 -8.34
N THR A 698 -24.82 8.94 -8.65
CA THR A 698 -25.90 9.58 -7.87
C THR A 698 -27.12 9.91 -8.74
N SER A 699 -28.24 10.16 -8.08
CA SER A 699 -29.49 10.67 -8.71
C SER A 699 -29.91 9.81 -9.91
N TYR A 700 -30.17 10.47 -11.06
CA TYR A 700 -30.54 9.78 -12.31
C TYR A 700 -29.47 8.79 -12.81
N GLY A 701 -28.17 9.07 -12.58
CA GLY A 701 -27.10 8.10 -12.90
C GLY A 701 -27.24 6.79 -12.13
N ALA A 702 -27.66 6.87 -10.86
CA ALA A 702 -27.92 5.69 -10.05
C ALA A 702 -29.16 4.92 -10.55
N LEU A 703 -30.22 5.64 -10.93
CA LEU A 703 -31.43 5.04 -11.51
C LEU A 703 -31.13 4.36 -12.84
N ASP A 704 -30.38 5.02 -13.73
CA ASP A 704 -29.99 4.46 -15.03
C ASP A 704 -29.14 3.19 -14.85
N TYR A 705 -28.22 3.18 -13.88
CA TYR A 705 -27.43 2.00 -13.55
C TYR A 705 -28.32 0.83 -13.07
N ILE A 706 -29.26 1.11 -12.16
CA ILE A 706 -30.20 0.10 -11.65
C ILE A 706 -31.06 -0.44 -12.79
N ASN A 707 -31.63 0.43 -13.62
CA ASN A 707 -32.44 0.05 -14.76
C ASN A 707 -31.67 -0.82 -15.76
N LYS A 708 -30.40 -0.49 -16.00
CA LYS A 708 -29.52 -1.29 -16.87
C LYS A 708 -29.29 -2.69 -16.30
N VAL A 709 -28.95 -2.80 -15.01
CA VAL A 709 -28.78 -4.09 -14.34
C VAL A 709 -30.07 -4.91 -14.36
N GLU A 710 -31.23 -4.26 -14.14
CA GLU A 710 -32.52 -4.92 -14.18
C GLU A 710 -32.87 -5.42 -15.59
N ALA A 711 -32.55 -4.66 -16.64
CA ALA A 711 -32.76 -5.05 -18.02
C ALA A 711 -31.92 -6.30 -18.41
N GLU A 712 -30.63 -6.31 -18.09
CA GLU A 712 -29.73 -7.45 -18.29
C GLU A 712 -30.21 -8.71 -17.56
N LEU A 713 -30.74 -8.52 -16.33
CA LEU A 713 -31.28 -9.61 -15.54
C LEU A 713 -32.60 -10.14 -16.12
N LYS A 714 -33.47 -9.26 -16.65
CA LYS A 714 -34.70 -9.65 -17.36
C LYS A 714 -34.39 -10.44 -18.60
N GLU A 715 -33.47 -9.97 -19.43
CA GLU A 715 -33.02 -10.68 -20.64
C GLU A 715 -32.49 -12.08 -20.31
N THR A 716 -31.64 -12.17 -19.29
CA THR A 716 -31.14 -13.47 -18.80
C THR A 716 -32.26 -14.38 -18.28
N ALA A 717 -33.24 -13.83 -17.58
CA ALA A 717 -34.43 -14.59 -17.12
C ALA A 717 -35.26 -15.15 -18.24
N GLU A 718 -35.47 -14.35 -19.29
CA GLU A 718 -36.17 -14.78 -20.52
C GLU A 718 -35.42 -15.90 -21.24
N GLU A 719 -34.11 -15.80 -21.45
CA GLU A 719 -33.26 -16.85 -22.02
C GLU A 719 -33.33 -18.14 -21.23
N LEU A 720 -33.27 -18.07 -19.92
CA LEU A 720 -33.34 -19.19 -18.99
C LEU A 720 -34.76 -19.72 -18.79
N ARG A 721 -35.78 -18.99 -19.24
CA ARG A 721 -37.22 -19.26 -19.09
C ARG A 721 -37.64 -19.47 -17.64
N VAL A 722 -37.22 -18.55 -16.77
CA VAL A 722 -37.50 -18.54 -15.32
C VAL A 722 -37.95 -17.16 -14.86
N PRO A 723 -38.62 -17.05 -13.74
CA PRO A 723 -38.86 -15.76 -13.08
C PRO A 723 -37.54 -15.05 -12.74
N LEU A 724 -37.59 -13.71 -12.68
CA LEU A 724 -36.43 -12.86 -12.47
C LEU A 724 -35.59 -13.27 -11.24
N PHE A 725 -36.23 -13.61 -10.14
CA PHE A 725 -35.54 -13.98 -8.90
C PHE A 725 -35.01 -15.41 -8.86
N ASP A 726 -35.34 -16.25 -9.87
CA ASP A 726 -34.91 -17.65 -9.96
C ASP A 726 -33.69 -17.83 -10.90
N VAL A 727 -33.20 -16.73 -11.50
CA VAL A 727 -32.07 -16.74 -12.47
C VAL A 727 -30.83 -17.36 -11.86
N SER A 728 -30.48 -16.98 -10.61
CA SER A 728 -29.28 -17.50 -9.93
C SER A 728 -29.37 -19.01 -9.71
N GLU A 729 -30.51 -19.51 -9.22
CA GLU A 729 -30.72 -20.94 -8.97
C GLU A 729 -30.66 -21.76 -10.27
N ARG A 730 -31.32 -21.25 -11.34
CA ARG A 730 -31.33 -21.89 -12.66
C ARG A 730 -29.93 -21.93 -13.27
N THR A 731 -29.20 -20.81 -13.16
CA THR A 731 -27.83 -20.74 -13.66
C THR A 731 -26.93 -21.74 -12.93
N ALA A 732 -27.02 -21.84 -11.62
CA ALA A 732 -26.27 -22.82 -10.81
C ALA A 732 -26.60 -24.27 -11.24
N ALA A 733 -27.88 -24.57 -11.47
CA ALA A 733 -28.33 -25.85 -11.95
C ALA A 733 -27.76 -26.18 -13.34
N ASN A 734 -27.79 -25.23 -14.27
CA ASN A 734 -27.26 -25.38 -15.62
C ASN A 734 -25.73 -25.61 -15.60
N VAL A 735 -24.98 -24.84 -14.80
CA VAL A 735 -23.53 -25.02 -14.63
C VAL A 735 -23.20 -26.40 -14.07
N LYS A 736 -23.98 -26.89 -13.08
CA LYS A 736 -23.82 -28.24 -12.54
C LYS A 736 -24.04 -29.30 -13.61
N GLN A 737 -25.12 -29.19 -14.40
CA GLN A 737 -25.40 -30.08 -15.50
C GLN A 737 -24.28 -30.06 -16.55
N LEU A 738 -23.80 -28.88 -16.93
CA LEU A 738 -22.72 -28.73 -17.90
C LEU A 738 -21.43 -29.44 -17.41
N ARG A 739 -21.08 -29.29 -16.11
CA ARG A 739 -19.93 -29.99 -15.52
C ARG A 739 -20.11 -31.53 -15.57
N GLU A 740 -21.32 -32.02 -15.32
CA GLU A 740 -21.63 -33.45 -15.42
C GLU A 740 -21.53 -33.94 -16.88
N PHE A 741 -22.05 -33.19 -17.85
CA PHE A 741 -21.89 -33.49 -19.26
C PHE A 741 -20.44 -33.50 -19.71
N GLN A 742 -19.64 -32.51 -19.28
CA GLN A 742 -18.20 -32.46 -19.57
C GLN A 742 -17.45 -33.64 -18.94
N LYS A 743 -17.83 -34.06 -17.77
CA LYS A 743 -17.25 -35.24 -17.09
C LYS A 743 -17.60 -36.53 -17.85
N LYS A 744 -18.84 -36.68 -18.28
CA LYS A 744 -19.28 -37.79 -19.15
C LYS A 744 -18.58 -37.78 -20.52
N ALA A 745 -18.48 -36.65 -21.17
CA ALA A 745 -17.77 -36.49 -22.43
C ALA A 745 -16.28 -36.83 -22.32
N LYS A 746 -15.61 -36.47 -21.23
CA LYS A 746 -14.21 -36.86 -20.95
C LYS A 746 -14.07 -38.38 -20.77
N GLN A 747 -15.06 -39.04 -20.15
CA GLN A 747 -15.06 -40.50 -19.97
C GLN A 747 -15.31 -41.23 -21.31
N THR A 748 -16.09 -40.65 -22.22
CA THR A 748 -16.40 -41.22 -23.55
C THR A 748 -15.23 -41.03 -24.54
N LYS A 749 -14.30 -40.13 -24.32
CA LYS A 749 -13.13 -39.89 -25.18
C LYS A 749 -12.09 -41.03 -25.24
N GLY A 750 -12.29 -42.16 -24.55
CA GLY A 750 -11.30 -43.25 -24.47
C GLY A 750 -10.99 -43.96 -25.79
N ILE A 751 -11.99 -44.13 -26.71
CA ILE A 751 -11.80 -44.79 -28.01
C ILE A 751 -11.65 -43.76 -29.14
N VAL A 752 -12.30 -42.62 -29.06
CA VAL A 752 -12.49 -41.63 -30.10
C VAL A 752 -11.44 -40.54 -30.11
N SER A 753 -10.35 -40.64 -29.30
CA SER A 753 -9.26 -39.68 -29.36
C SER A 753 -8.48 -39.87 -30.66
N ASP A 754 -8.08 -38.75 -31.31
CA ASP A 754 -7.32 -38.77 -32.58
C ASP A 754 -6.07 -39.65 -32.50
N ASP A 755 -5.37 -39.66 -31.35
CA ASP A 755 -4.21 -40.53 -31.13
C ASP A 755 -4.55 -42.03 -31.12
N ASN A 756 -5.68 -42.42 -30.52
CA ASN A 756 -6.08 -43.82 -30.46
C ASN A 756 -6.60 -44.31 -31.83
N ILE A 757 -7.38 -43.50 -32.53
CA ILE A 757 -7.85 -43.82 -33.88
C ILE A 757 -6.65 -43.92 -34.82
N THR A 758 -5.69 -43.01 -34.79
CA THR A 758 -4.47 -43.07 -35.60
C THR A 758 -3.66 -44.33 -35.31
N LYS A 759 -3.53 -44.73 -34.07
CA LYS A 759 -2.87 -46.01 -33.69
C LYS A 759 -3.64 -47.22 -34.18
N LEU A 760 -4.99 -47.23 -34.10
CA LEU A 760 -5.84 -48.31 -34.59
C LEU A 760 -5.73 -48.46 -36.13
N VAL A 761 -5.82 -47.34 -36.86
CA VAL A 761 -5.61 -47.35 -38.33
C VAL A 761 -4.21 -47.85 -38.68
N GLY A 762 -3.17 -47.40 -37.96
CA GLY A 762 -1.78 -47.84 -38.16
C GLY A 762 -1.53 -49.31 -37.78
N SER A 763 -2.43 -49.94 -37.02
CA SER A 763 -2.37 -51.37 -36.67
C SER A 763 -3.14 -52.28 -37.65
N ALA A 764 -3.74 -51.72 -38.69
CA ALA A 764 -4.48 -52.50 -39.71
C ALA A 764 -3.52 -53.47 -40.43
N VAL A 765 -3.97 -54.71 -40.54
CA VAL A 765 -3.26 -55.77 -41.27
C VAL A 765 -4.05 -56.14 -42.50
N LYS A 766 -3.39 -56.66 -43.54
CA LYS A 766 -4.05 -57.06 -44.79
C LYS A 766 -4.69 -58.43 -44.61
N SER A 767 -6.00 -58.50 -44.81
CA SER A 767 -6.74 -59.77 -44.78
C SER A 767 -6.37 -60.72 -45.96
N ALA A 768 -6.71 -62.02 -45.83
CA ALA A 768 -6.52 -62.99 -46.87
C ALA A 768 -7.24 -62.60 -48.18
N ALA A 769 -8.34 -61.85 -48.10
CA ALA A 769 -9.08 -61.28 -49.21
C ALA A 769 -8.57 -59.91 -49.72
N GLY A 770 -7.49 -59.37 -49.16
CA GLY A 770 -6.76 -58.20 -49.64
C GLY A 770 -7.16 -56.86 -49.14
N TYR A 771 -8.16 -56.70 -48.24
CA TYR A 771 -8.56 -55.45 -47.63
C TYR A 771 -7.92 -55.28 -46.26
N PRO A 772 -7.67 -54.01 -45.70
CA PRO A 772 -7.18 -53.76 -44.40
C PRO A 772 -8.22 -54.10 -43.34
N VAL A 773 -7.78 -54.77 -42.25
CA VAL A 773 -8.59 -55.10 -41.08
C VAL A 773 -7.89 -54.72 -39.80
N VAL A 774 -8.61 -54.05 -38.91
CA VAL A 774 -8.14 -53.70 -37.54
C VAL A 774 -8.67 -54.72 -36.58
N ILE A 775 -7.79 -55.46 -35.91
CA ILE A 775 -8.15 -56.44 -34.88
C ILE A 775 -7.48 -56.02 -33.57
N SER A 776 -8.27 -55.42 -32.66
CA SER A 776 -7.68 -54.80 -31.49
C SER A 776 -8.56 -54.90 -30.24
N ARG A 777 -7.90 -54.97 -29.08
CA ARG A 777 -8.52 -54.72 -27.76
C ARG A 777 -8.58 -53.25 -27.52
N VAL A 778 -9.76 -52.72 -27.11
CA VAL A 778 -9.99 -51.29 -26.91
C VAL A 778 -10.63 -51.04 -25.53
N LYS A 779 -10.34 -49.87 -24.94
CA LYS A 779 -10.98 -49.41 -23.70
C LYS A 779 -12.36 -48.83 -24.04
N ILE A 780 -13.42 -49.35 -23.46
CA ILE A 780 -14.80 -48.86 -23.68
C ILE A 780 -15.40 -48.34 -22.38
N ALA A 781 -16.19 -47.27 -22.51
CA ALA A 781 -16.97 -46.74 -21.36
C ALA A 781 -18.37 -47.43 -21.29
N ASP A 782 -18.94 -47.77 -22.39
CA ASP A 782 -20.23 -48.48 -22.52
C ASP A 782 -20.27 -49.31 -23.79
N ALA A 783 -21.35 -50.13 -23.95
CA ALA A 783 -21.52 -51.01 -25.09
C ALA A 783 -21.69 -50.26 -26.46
N GLY A 784 -22.09 -48.98 -26.41
CA GLY A 784 -22.21 -48.12 -27.60
C GLY A 784 -20.86 -47.56 -28.06
N GLY A 785 -19.85 -47.55 -27.21
CA GLY A 785 -18.53 -47.03 -27.51
C GLY A 785 -17.81 -47.72 -28.66
N LEU A 786 -18.03 -49.04 -28.85
CA LEU A 786 -17.46 -49.77 -29.98
C LEU A 786 -18.05 -49.31 -31.33
N ARG A 787 -19.37 -49.01 -31.38
CA ARG A 787 -20.06 -48.55 -32.59
C ARG A 787 -19.57 -47.16 -32.95
N ASN A 788 -19.50 -46.23 -32.00
CA ASN A 788 -18.95 -44.88 -32.22
C ASN A 788 -17.49 -44.97 -32.68
N GLY A 789 -16.72 -45.90 -32.10
CA GLY A 789 -15.35 -46.18 -32.55
C GLY A 789 -15.23 -46.63 -33.98
N TRP A 790 -16.14 -47.46 -34.42
CA TRP A 790 -16.20 -47.93 -35.84
C TRP A 790 -16.57 -46.74 -36.77
N ASP A 791 -17.59 -45.96 -36.45
CA ASP A 791 -18.03 -44.85 -37.28
C ASP A 791 -16.88 -43.83 -37.55
N VAL A 792 -16.03 -43.58 -36.53
CA VAL A 792 -14.85 -42.70 -36.70
C VAL A 792 -13.70 -43.44 -37.40
N LEU A 793 -13.49 -44.72 -37.13
CA LEU A 793 -12.42 -45.52 -37.70
C LEU A 793 -12.66 -45.72 -39.22
N SER A 794 -13.91 -46.08 -39.63
CA SER A 794 -14.30 -46.28 -41.02
C SER A 794 -14.15 -45.01 -41.87
N ALA A 795 -14.44 -43.83 -41.28
CA ALA A 795 -14.27 -42.54 -41.96
C ALA A 795 -12.80 -42.18 -42.23
N ARG A 796 -11.84 -42.79 -41.51
CA ARG A 796 -10.38 -42.56 -41.68
C ARG A 796 -9.63 -43.68 -42.40
N MET A 797 -10.28 -44.81 -42.64
CA MET A 797 -9.75 -45.88 -43.46
C MET A 797 -10.01 -45.48 -44.92
N ALA A 798 -8.97 -45.08 -45.65
CA ALA A 798 -9.04 -44.54 -47.03
C ALA A 798 -9.43 -45.57 -48.11
N GLU A 799 -9.54 -46.82 -47.71
CA GLU A 799 -9.84 -47.97 -48.59
C GLU A 799 -10.88 -48.90 -47.97
N PRO A 800 -11.51 -49.80 -48.73
CA PRO A 800 -12.41 -50.81 -48.20
C PRO A 800 -11.75 -51.45 -46.96
N GLY A 801 -12.40 -51.42 -45.84
CA GLY A 801 -11.77 -51.86 -44.55
C GLY A 801 -12.79 -52.52 -43.64
N ALA A 802 -12.26 -53.24 -42.68
CA ALA A 802 -13.04 -53.89 -41.63
C ALA A 802 -12.36 -53.75 -40.23
N CYS A 803 -13.11 -54.03 -39.19
CA CYS A 803 -12.57 -54.16 -37.87
C CYS A 803 -13.20 -55.27 -37.01
N VAL A 804 -12.43 -55.78 -36.09
CA VAL A 804 -12.88 -56.56 -34.95
C VAL A 804 -12.34 -55.88 -33.68
N LEU A 805 -13.25 -55.24 -32.97
CA LEU A 805 -12.92 -54.48 -31.74
C LEU A 805 -13.52 -55.21 -30.54
N ILE A 806 -12.71 -55.50 -29.55
CA ILE A 806 -13.14 -56.13 -28.34
C ILE A 806 -12.77 -55.26 -27.14
N GLY A 807 -13.76 -54.92 -26.30
CA GLY A 807 -13.59 -54.14 -25.11
C GLY A 807 -14.03 -54.87 -23.88
N GLU A 808 -13.57 -54.42 -22.73
CA GLU A 808 -13.96 -54.94 -21.40
C GLU A 808 -14.68 -53.83 -20.65
N LYS A 809 -15.80 -54.19 -19.99
CA LYS A 809 -16.48 -53.36 -19.01
C LYS A 809 -17.08 -54.21 -17.89
N ASP A 810 -16.81 -53.83 -16.65
CA ASP A 810 -17.31 -54.49 -15.43
C ASP A 810 -17.12 -56.01 -15.48
N GLY A 811 -15.93 -56.49 -15.89
CA GLY A 811 -15.57 -57.92 -15.98
C GLY A 811 -16.26 -58.65 -17.15
N LYS A 812 -17.02 -57.97 -18.01
CA LYS A 812 -17.70 -58.53 -19.17
C LYS A 812 -17.03 -58.10 -20.45
N ALA A 813 -16.93 -58.99 -21.43
CA ALA A 813 -16.45 -58.68 -22.77
C ALA A 813 -17.58 -58.13 -23.66
N VAL A 814 -17.28 -57.08 -24.45
CA VAL A 814 -18.14 -56.59 -25.52
C VAL A 814 -17.36 -56.71 -26.82
N LEU A 815 -17.93 -57.41 -27.79
CA LEU A 815 -17.31 -57.67 -29.07
C LEU A 815 -18.10 -56.99 -30.18
N MET A 816 -17.40 -56.46 -31.18
CA MET A 816 -17.98 -55.90 -32.40
C MET A 816 -17.08 -56.27 -33.58
N ALA A 817 -17.72 -56.69 -34.66
CA ALA A 817 -17.11 -56.76 -35.96
C ALA A 817 -17.92 -55.90 -36.92
N ALA A 818 -17.23 -55.13 -37.74
CA ALA A 818 -17.86 -54.26 -38.73
C ALA A 818 -16.96 -54.11 -39.94
N GLY A 819 -17.54 -53.97 -41.12
CA GLY A 819 -16.84 -53.74 -42.37
C GLY A 819 -17.62 -52.83 -43.34
N THR A 820 -16.86 -52.14 -44.17
CA THR A 820 -17.41 -51.27 -45.18
C THR A 820 -18.18 -52.16 -46.25
N PRO A 821 -19.12 -51.61 -47.07
CA PRO A 821 -19.83 -52.37 -48.07
C PRO A 821 -18.90 -53.13 -49.01
N GLU A 822 -17.80 -52.53 -49.41
CA GLU A 822 -16.81 -53.12 -50.33
C GLU A 822 -16.04 -54.30 -49.66
N ALA A 823 -15.73 -54.17 -48.32
CA ALA A 823 -15.15 -55.28 -47.57
C ALA A 823 -16.12 -56.49 -47.49
N VAL A 824 -17.42 -56.21 -47.35
CA VAL A 824 -18.46 -57.26 -47.33
C VAL A 824 -18.57 -57.93 -48.70
N GLU A 825 -18.51 -57.18 -49.78
CA GLU A 825 -18.47 -57.75 -51.18
C GLU A 825 -17.22 -58.60 -51.39
N ALA A 826 -16.10 -58.22 -50.77
CA ALA A 826 -14.86 -59.00 -50.80
C ALA A 826 -14.83 -60.21 -49.83
N GLY A 827 -15.98 -60.52 -49.18
CA GLY A 827 -16.17 -61.73 -48.42
C GLY A 827 -16.10 -61.53 -46.89
N PHE A 828 -16.01 -60.30 -46.40
CA PHE A 828 -16.09 -60.02 -44.94
C PHE A 828 -17.52 -60.31 -44.43
N ASN A 829 -17.63 -61.08 -43.33
CA ASN A 829 -18.92 -61.35 -42.72
C ASN A 829 -18.84 -61.19 -41.18
N ALA A 830 -19.26 -60.05 -40.71
CA ALA A 830 -19.24 -59.72 -39.29
C ALA A 830 -20.05 -60.71 -38.44
N GLY A 831 -21.19 -61.17 -38.95
CA GLY A 831 -22.04 -62.14 -38.24
C GLY A 831 -21.35 -63.47 -38.04
N ALA A 832 -20.65 -63.96 -39.05
CA ALA A 832 -19.90 -65.23 -38.99
C ALA A 832 -18.70 -65.12 -38.05
N ILE A 833 -17.99 -64.00 -38.08
CA ILE A 833 -16.85 -63.72 -37.21
C ILE A 833 -17.30 -63.69 -35.72
N ILE A 834 -18.32 -62.87 -35.42
CA ILE A 834 -18.86 -62.72 -34.06
C ILE A 834 -19.36 -64.10 -33.52
N LYS A 835 -20.00 -64.85 -34.33
CA LYS A 835 -20.49 -66.20 -33.99
C LYS A 835 -19.35 -67.18 -33.68
N ALA A 836 -18.21 -67.05 -34.32
CA ALA A 836 -17.01 -67.84 -34.04
C ALA A 836 -16.23 -67.40 -32.81
N ILE A 837 -16.13 -66.10 -32.58
CA ILE A 837 -15.30 -65.59 -31.43
C ILE A 837 -16.08 -65.44 -30.14
N ALA A 838 -17.41 -65.34 -30.12
CA ALA A 838 -18.22 -65.16 -28.92
C ALA A 838 -18.11 -66.31 -27.92
N PRO A 839 -17.95 -67.59 -28.31
CA PRO A 839 -17.73 -68.65 -27.36
C PRO A 839 -16.46 -68.50 -26.51
N CYS A 840 -15.38 -67.88 -27.02
CA CYS A 840 -14.12 -67.64 -26.28
C CYS A 840 -14.35 -66.81 -25.04
N VAL A 841 -15.31 -65.92 -25.05
CA VAL A 841 -15.67 -65.02 -23.92
C VAL A 841 -16.93 -65.51 -23.19
N GLN A 842 -17.33 -66.74 -23.36
CA GLN A 842 -18.57 -67.32 -22.81
C GLN A 842 -19.78 -66.42 -23.16
N GLY A 843 -19.85 -65.97 -24.39
CA GLY A 843 -20.81 -65.00 -24.88
C GLY A 843 -21.65 -65.54 -26.02
N GLY A 844 -22.60 -64.69 -26.43
CA GLY A 844 -23.46 -64.93 -27.59
C GLY A 844 -23.87 -63.63 -28.21
N GLY A 845 -24.06 -63.66 -29.52
CA GLY A 845 -24.47 -62.51 -30.28
C GLY A 845 -24.53 -62.83 -31.77
N GLY A 846 -24.71 -61.78 -32.55
CA GLY A 846 -24.77 -61.88 -34.02
C GLY A 846 -25.12 -60.57 -34.66
N GLY A 847 -25.39 -60.62 -35.95
CA GLY A 847 -25.74 -59.43 -36.67
C GLY A 847 -25.75 -59.66 -38.21
N LYS A 848 -25.76 -58.60 -38.97
CA LYS A 848 -25.71 -58.60 -40.43
C LYS A 848 -24.26 -58.79 -40.93
N PRO A 849 -24.05 -59.17 -42.19
CA PRO A 849 -22.68 -59.27 -42.71
C PRO A 849 -21.81 -57.98 -42.51
N ALA A 850 -22.43 -56.83 -42.63
CA ALA A 850 -21.72 -55.51 -42.45
C ALA A 850 -21.42 -55.14 -41.00
N MET A 851 -22.21 -55.63 -40.03
CA MET A 851 -21.99 -55.29 -38.61
C MET A 851 -22.66 -56.34 -37.70
N ALA A 852 -21.92 -56.77 -36.69
CA ALA A 852 -22.40 -57.71 -35.68
C ALA A 852 -21.77 -57.40 -34.34
N GLN A 853 -22.49 -57.71 -33.26
CA GLN A 853 -22.06 -57.51 -31.88
C GLN A 853 -22.40 -58.75 -31.02
N ALA A 854 -21.59 -58.93 -29.97
CA ALA A 854 -21.82 -59.90 -28.95
C ALA A 854 -21.39 -59.41 -27.56
N GLY A 855 -21.99 -59.97 -26.54
CA GLY A 855 -21.56 -59.77 -25.17
C GLY A 855 -21.11 -61.11 -24.58
N GLY A 856 -20.07 -61.10 -23.73
CA GLY A 856 -19.53 -62.24 -23.05
C GLY A 856 -19.36 -62.04 -21.55
N LYS A 857 -19.51 -63.10 -20.76
CA LYS A 857 -19.40 -63.05 -19.29
C LYS A 857 -17.96 -63.21 -18.81
N ASN A 858 -17.03 -63.60 -19.63
CA ASN A 858 -15.63 -63.87 -19.30
C ASN A 858 -14.69 -62.95 -20.09
N ALA A 859 -14.22 -61.88 -19.45
CA ALA A 859 -13.26 -60.94 -20.07
C ALA A 859 -11.84 -61.56 -20.23
N ALA A 860 -11.50 -62.63 -19.46
CA ALA A 860 -10.21 -63.30 -19.62
C ALA A 860 -10.04 -64.02 -21.00
N GLY A 861 -11.14 -64.32 -21.69
CA GLY A 861 -11.09 -64.92 -23.01
C GLY A 861 -10.97 -63.92 -24.15
N ILE A 862 -10.74 -62.63 -23.89
CA ILE A 862 -10.65 -61.59 -24.97
C ILE A 862 -9.46 -61.82 -25.88
N ASP A 863 -8.32 -62.24 -25.36
CA ASP A 863 -7.12 -62.52 -26.15
C ASP A 863 -7.29 -63.75 -27.04
N ASP A 864 -7.99 -64.79 -26.55
CA ASP A 864 -8.33 -65.93 -27.34
C ASP A 864 -9.32 -65.61 -28.47
N ALA A 865 -10.28 -64.67 -28.21
CA ALA A 865 -11.23 -64.17 -29.21
C ALA A 865 -10.54 -63.34 -30.31
N LEU A 866 -9.55 -62.53 -29.92
CA LEU A 866 -8.75 -61.77 -30.92
C LEU A 866 -7.89 -62.66 -31.77
N GLU A 867 -7.31 -63.71 -31.19
CA GLU A 867 -6.51 -64.71 -31.91
C GLU A 867 -7.37 -65.54 -32.87
N ALA A 868 -8.56 -65.93 -32.42
CA ALA A 868 -9.55 -66.63 -33.30
C ALA A 868 -9.99 -65.74 -34.46
N ALA A 869 -10.22 -64.40 -34.22
CA ALA A 869 -10.54 -63.43 -35.28
C ALA A 869 -9.39 -63.33 -36.30
N ARG A 870 -8.13 -63.32 -35.81
CA ARG A 870 -6.94 -63.24 -36.67
C ARG A 870 -6.86 -64.48 -37.59
N LYS A 871 -7.04 -65.71 -37.05
CA LYS A 871 -7.01 -66.94 -37.81
C LYS A 871 -8.10 -67.01 -38.87
N MET A 872 -9.20 -66.32 -38.70
CA MET A 872 -10.30 -66.30 -39.72
C MET A 872 -10.07 -65.24 -40.78
N LEU A 873 -9.37 -64.17 -40.50
CA LEU A 873 -9.28 -63.02 -41.41
C LEU A 873 -7.92 -62.85 -42.05
N LEU A 874 -6.85 -63.39 -41.43
CA LEU A 874 -5.50 -63.36 -42.01
C LEU A 874 -5.12 -64.72 -42.58
#